data_5ae2447e685d232e001c6dd6b01d75b3
#
_entry.id   5ae2447e685d232e001c6dd6b01d75b3
#
_cell.length_a   1.000
_cell.length_b   1.000
_cell.length_c   1.000
_cell.angle_alpha   90.00
_cell.angle_beta   90.00
_cell.angle_gamma   90.00
#
_symmetry.space_group_name_H-M   'P 1'
#
loop_
_entity.id
_entity.type
_entity.pdbx_description
1 polymer ?
#
loop_
_entity_poly.entity_id
_entity_poly.type
_entity_poly.pdbx_seq_one_letter_code
_entity_poly.pdbx_strand_id
1 'polypeptide(L)'
;MNTPQLDKTYDPKAVEARWSQVWQQQGYFHASPTHPGEPYCIVIPPPNVTGSLHVGHALNHSIQDILIRWRRMQGRNVLWLPGTDHAGIATQNVVEKQLMAEGVLRESLGRERFIERVWQWKTASGDTIIRQQKRLGESCDWDRLRFTMDEGLSKAVLEVFVRLYEDKLIYRGERLINWCPRCMTALSDIEVEHEEVKGKLYSIDYPLEQDPTIRLTVATTRPETMFGDTAVAVHPDDPRYNRFIGQRVRLPLTHRLIPIVGDAILVDPEFGTGAVKITPAHDFNDFEAGERHGLPRLAIFDHQALLDPQGLKIAGVDQAVIEAVATLPAIKARPKIEQLLKERALLTKVDDHKMAIGKCYRCKTVVEPYLSPQWFVKIKPLAEPAIQAVEAGRIRIIPEGWTNNYLGWMRDIKDWCISRQIWWGHQIPAWYCCHCNKELIIEGAATTASATRAPRLTILQGAIPIVGKTAPSICPGCGGRQFIQEPDVLDTWFSSALWPFSTLGWPEQTPDLKTYYPTSTLVTGLDILFFWVARMIMMGLKFMGDVPFRDVYVHALVRDAEGQKMSKSKGNVIDPLHVMEQFGTDALRFTLASMASPGRDIKLAEERIEGYRNFANKIWNAARFSLINLDGPRTAIAPAERTFPDRWILSRLNHTIEIVTSELEAYRFDRAANALYQFIWHEYCDWYLELIKPTLQHLDSPDAPGTRQTLVDTLETTMRLLHPFMPFLTEEIWQTLPHQGESIVIQNYPTAESTWAAPEMEERFTLLDQTISVVRASRVLLNYTPGQKITFYLAHDEPQRQDHLDHLRNYLAHLGRGTVELTPATTWPTSNLLRLVREGLSVGIVITGEVDLNNALDRIIKEQSEQTKEIMRLEGKLRNQEFTAKAPPEVITDHQHRLKSLRQDHVMLASSEQQLRAMLGT
;
A
#
# COMPACT_ATOMS: atom_id res chain seq x y z
N MET A 1 -24.47 41.46 -12.78
CA MET A 1 -23.25 40.81 -13.23
C MET A 1 -23.67 39.45 -13.72
N ASN A 2 -23.29 39.02 -14.94
CA ASN A 2 -23.61 37.67 -15.39
C ASN A 2 -22.95 36.66 -14.46
N THR A 3 -23.76 35.88 -13.74
CA THR A 3 -23.27 34.78 -12.92
C THR A 3 -22.54 33.80 -13.85
N PRO A 4 -21.30 33.42 -13.58
CA PRO A 4 -20.60 32.43 -14.39
C PRO A 4 -21.46 31.15 -14.50
N GLN A 5 -21.74 30.71 -15.71
CA GLN A 5 -22.52 29.49 -15.92
C GLN A 5 -21.56 28.32 -16.12
N LEU A 6 -21.74 27.27 -15.34
CA LEU A 6 -21.10 25.99 -15.61
C LEU A 6 -21.66 25.35 -16.88
N ASP A 7 -20.80 24.72 -17.67
CA ASP A 7 -21.18 23.97 -18.86
C ASP A 7 -22.21 22.85 -18.56
N LYS A 8 -22.96 22.45 -19.58
CA LYS A 8 -24.00 21.42 -19.41
C LYS A 8 -23.43 20.09 -18.91
N THR A 9 -22.20 19.77 -19.31
CA THR A 9 -21.51 18.53 -18.96
C THR A 9 -20.15 18.86 -18.34
N TYR A 10 -19.76 18.09 -17.34
CA TYR A 10 -18.41 18.16 -16.75
C TYR A 10 -17.40 17.56 -17.71
N ASP A 11 -16.37 18.33 -18.10
CA ASP A 11 -15.21 17.84 -18.84
C ASP A 11 -13.98 17.81 -17.91
N PRO A 12 -13.65 16.66 -17.31
CA PRO A 12 -12.52 16.57 -16.40
C PRO A 12 -11.19 16.92 -17.07
N LYS A 13 -10.99 16.59 -18.37
CA LYS A 13 -9.69 16.81 -19.05
C LYS A 13 -9.32 18.28 -19.15
N ALA A 14 -10.28 19.10 -19.57
CA ALA A 14 -10.05 20.54 -19.68
C ALA A 14 -9.83 21.19 -18.32
N VAL A 15 -10.62 20.83 -17.33
CA VAL A 15 -10.56 21.34 -15.96
C VAL A 15 -9.23 20.98 -15.30
N GLU A 16 -8.84 19.70 -15.35
CA GLU A 16 -7.60 19.18 -14.77
C GLU A 16 -6.35 19.83 -15.39
N ALA A 17 -6.31 19.97 -16.71
CA ALA A 17 -5.18 20.61 -17.40
C ALA A 17 -5.01 22.07 -16.97
N ARG A 18 -6.12 22.82 -16.89
CA ARG A 18 -6.13 24.22 -16.49
C ARG A 18 -5.66 24.40 -15.05
N TRP A 19 -6.26 23.70 -14.09
CA TRP A 19 -5.94 23.89 -12.68
C TRP A 19 -4.56 23.39 -12.31
N SER A 20 -4.09 22.27 -12.88
CA SER A 20 -2.71 21.84 -12.72
C SER A 20 -1.71 22.93 -13.11
N GLN A 21 -1.98 23.65 -14.19
CA GLN A 21 -1.12 24.74 -14.62
C GLN A 21 -1.21 25.97 -13.70
N VAL A 22 -2.43 26.38 -13.33
CA VAL A 22 -2.66 27.55 -12.48
C VAL A 22 -2.00 27.35 -11.11
N TRP A 23 -2.23 26.23 -10.44
CA TRP A 23 -1.67 25.96 -9.13
C TRP A 23 -0.15 25.98 -9.10
N GLN A 24 0.51 25.45 -10.16
CA GLN A 24 1.97 25.48 -10.27
C GLN A 24 2.49 26.89 -10.53
N GLN A 25 1.83 27.64 -11.42
CA GLN A 25 2.26 29.02 -11.76
C GLN A 25 2.11 29.98 -10.58
N GLN A 26 1.08 29.79 -9.75
CA GLN A 26 0.84 30.62 -8.56
C GLN A 26 1.67 30.17 -7.36
N GLY A 27 2.35 29.02 -7.43
CA GLY A 27 3.21 28.53 -6.35
C GLY A 27 2.47 28.12 -5.07
N TYR A 28 1.19 27.76 -5.14
CA TYR A 28 0.39 27.40 -3.96
C TYR A 28 0.92 26.19 -3.19
N PHE A 29 1.79 25.40 -3.77
CA PHE A 29 2.38 24.22 -3.15
C PHE A 29 3.76 24.46 -2.55
N HIS A 30 4.31 25.66 -2.74
CA HIS A 30 5.63 26.02 -2.24
C HIS A 30 5.63 26.16 -0.73
N ALA A 31 6.55 25.45 -0.06
CA ALA A 31 6.75 25.50 1.38
C ALA A 31 7.83 26.53 1.75
N SER A 32 7.64 27.22 2.87
CA SER A 32 8.63 28.18 3.37
C SER A 32 9.03 27.87 4.81
N PRO A 33 10.32 27.72 5.13
CA PRO A 33 10.77 27.54 6.51
C PRO A 33 10.39 28.70 7.46
N THR A 34 10.05 29.87 6.88
CA THR A 34 9.65 31.07 7.65
C THR A 34 8.14 31.22 7.81
N HIS A 35 7.35 30.30 7.26
CA HIS A 35 5.88 30.32 7.44
C HIS A 35 5.52 30.08 8.91
N PRO A 36 4.61 30.88 9.50
CA PRO A 36 4.32 30.85 10.95
C PRO A 36 3.51 29.63 11.41
N GLY A 37 2.90 28.89 10.48
CA GLY A 37 2.10 27.69 10.80
C GLY A 37 2.95 26.53 11.32
N GLU A 38 2.35 25.66 12.10
CA GLU A 38 2.98 24.44 12.59
C GLU A 38 3.45 23.57 11.42
N PRO A 39 4.72 23.12 11.40
CA PRO A 39 5.24 22.30 10.29
C PRO A 39 4.49 20.97 10.13
N TYR A 40 4.17 20.63 8.90
CA TYR A 40 3.68 19.32 8.52
C TYR A 40 4.39 18.84 7.26
N CYS A 41 5.19 17.80 7.38
CA CYS A 41 6.03 17.32 6.29
C CYS A 41 5.72 15.84 5.97
N ILE A 42 5.58 15.55 4.69
CA ILE A 42 5.61 14.21 4.13
C ILE A 42 6.73 14.14 3.10
N VAL A 43 7.58 13.11 3.19
CA VAL A 43 8.51 12.76 2.12
C VAL A 43 7.91 11.61 1.33
N ILE A 44 7.79 11.76 0.02
CA ILE A 44 7.19 10.74 -0.84
C ILE A 44 8.06 9.48 -0.83
N PRO A 45 7.51 8.25 -0.81
CA PRO A 45 8.27 7.06 -1.17
C PRO A 45 8.76 7.22 -2.61
N PRO A 46 10.08 7.43 -2.85
CA PRO A 46 10.54 7.85 -4.16
C PRO A 46 10.35 6.71 -5.18
N PRO A 47 9.54 6.90 -6.25
CA PRO A 47 9.36 5.86 -7.26
C PRO A 47 10.67 5.50 -7.95
N ASN A 48 10.86 4.22 -8.20
CA ASN A 48 11.99 3.68 -8.94
C ASN A 48 11.97 4.13 -10.41
N VAL A 49 13.09 4.63 -10.95
CA VAL A 49 13.19 5.04 -12.36
C VAL A 49 13.25 3.83 -13.33
N THR A 50 12.36 2.86 -13.14
CA THR A 50 12.30 1.61 -13.91
C THR A 50 11.15 1.55 -14.92
N GLY A 51 10.36 2.62 -15.03
CA GLY A 51 9.24 2.76 -15.95
C GLY A 51 8.11 3.60 -15.38
N SER A 52 6.90 3.49 -15.96
CA SER A 52 5.70 4.21 -15.54
C SER A 52 5.17 3.78 -14.17
N LEU A 53 4.50 4.69 -13.49
CA LEU A 53 3.73 4.42 -12.28
C LEU A 53 2.57 3.45 -12.57
N HIS A 54 2.13 2.75 -11.54
CA HIS A 54 0.96 1.87 -11.57
C HIS A 54 -0.06 2.31 -10.50
N VAL A 55 -1.24 1.73 -10.50
CA VAL A 55 -2.34 2.12 -9.61
C VAL A 55 -1.98 2.04 -8.10
N GLY A 56 -1.04 1.18 -7.71
CA GLY A 56 -0.53 1.15 -6.32
C GLY A 56 0.19 2.44 -5.93
N HIS A 57 0.93 3.06 -6.85
CA HIS A 57 1.50 4.41 -6.63
C HIS A 57 0.38 5.45 -6.55
N ALA A 58 -0.63 5.37 -7.43
CA ALA A 58 -1.76 6.29 -7.39
C ALA A 58 -2.50 6.24 -6.04
N LEU A 59 -2.67 5.06 -5.43
CA LEU A 59 -3.20 4.92 -4.08
C LEU A 59 -2.34 5.64 -3.04
N ASN A 60 -1.04 5.29 -3.00
CA ASN A 60 -0.08 5.85 -2.05
C ASN A 60 -0.04 7.39 -2.14
N HIS A 61 0.05 7.93 -3.35
CA HIS A 61 0.13 9.36 -3.59
C HIS A 61 -1.21 10.08 -3.32
N SER A 62 -2.35 9.47 -3.66
CA SER A 62 -3.66 10.06 -3.35
C SER A 62 -3.88 10.20 -1.85
N ILE A 63 -3.51 9.20 -1.07
CA ILE A 63 -3.59 9.26 0.40
C ILE A 63 -2.70 10.38 0.97
N GLN A 64 -1.48 10.49 0.48
CA GLN A 64 -0.57 11.56 0.89
C GLN A 64 -1.14 12.94 0.53
N ASP A 65 -1.63 13.11 -0.70
CA ASP A 65 -2.17 14.39 -1.16
C ASP A 65 -3.43 14.81 -0.40
N ILE A 66 -4.28 13.85 0.01
CA ILE A 66 -5.43 14.14 0.88
C ILE A 66 -4.95 14.75 2.20
N LEU A 67 -3.95 14.13 2.86
CA LEU A 67 -3.37 14.64 4.10
C LEU A 67 -2.73 16.02 3.90
N ILE A 68 -1.97 16.18 2.85
CA ILE A 68 -1.25 17.40 2.51
C ILE A 68 -2.21 18.56 2.26
N ARG A 69 -3.26 18.36 1.42
CA ARG A 69 -4.27 19.39 1.15
C ARG A 69 -5.06 19.74 2.40
N TRP A 70 -5.50 18.74 3.13
CA TRP A 70 -6.22 18.93 4.38
C TRP A 70 -5.40 19.76 5.39
N ARG A 71 -4.13 19.40 5.62
CA ARG A 71 -3.26 20.13 6.57
C ARG A 71 -2.89 21.53 6.08
N ARG A 72 -2.74 21.73 4.77
CA ARG A 72 -2.55 23.06 4.18
C ARG A 72 -3.76 23.95 4.42
N MET A 73 -4.94 23.42 4.18
CA MET A 73 -6.19 24.14 4.46
C MET A 73 -6.44 24.40 5.95
N GLN A 74 -5.77 23.68 6.85
CA GLN A 74 -5.74 24.00 8.30
C GLN A 74 -4.74 25.12 8.66
N GLY A 75 -4.09 25.75 7.69
CA GLY A 75 -3.13 26.83 7.90
C GLY A 75 -1.76 26.36 8.40
N ARG A 76 -1.44 25.07 8.29
CA ARG A 76 -0.12 24.54 8.64
C ARG A 76 0.93 24.90 7.60
N ASN A 77 2.19 24.92 8.02
CA ASN A 77 3.35 25.01 7.14
C ASN A 77 3.65 23.67 6.52
N VAL A 78 3.09 23.42 5.33
CA VAL A 78 3.08 22.07 4.73
C VAL A 78 4.18 21.94 3.67
N LEU A 79 5.00 20.90 3.82
CA LEU A 79 5.94 20.44 2.80
C LEU A 79 5.60 19.01 2.38
N TRP A 80 5.25 18.81 1.10
CA TRP A 80 5.26 17.50 0.48
C TRP A 80 6.43 17.42 -0.51
N LEU A 81 7.48 16.67 -0.10
CA LEU A 81 8.73 16.61 -0.82
C LEU A 81 8.71 15.48 -1.85
N PRO A 82 8.77 15.80 -3.17
CA PRO A 82 8.80 14.81 -4.23
C PRO A 82 10.20 14.30 -4.51
N GLY A 83 10.30 13.13 -5.14
CA GLY A 83 11.57 12.62 -5.63
C GLY A 83 11.46 11.26 -6.32
N THR A 84 12.60 10.77 -6.80
CA THR A 84 12.72 9.46 -7.47
C THR A 84 13.95 8.70 -6.96
N ASP A 85 13.88 7.37 -7.02
CA ASP A 85 14.96 6.48 -6.60
C ASP A 85 15.72 5.92 -7.81
N HIS A 86 17.05 5.85 -7.71
CA HIS A 86 17.92 5.30 -8.75
C HIS A 86 17.75 3.79 -8.96
N ALA A 87 17.26 3.06 -7.95
CA ALA A 87 16.92 1.64 -8.01
C ALA A 87 18.01 0.76 -8.67
N GLY A 88 19.20 0.73 -8.07
CA GLY A 88 20.44 0.16 -8.60
C GLY A 88 20.29 -1.07 -9.51
N ILE A 89 19.99 -2.24 -8.94
CA ILE A 89 19.84 -3.52 -9.68
C ILE A 89 18.72 -3.42 -10.72
N ALA A 90 17.60 -2.81 -10.36
CA ALA A 90 16.40 -2.79 -11.21
C ALA A 90 16.60 -1.94 -12.46
N THR A 91 17.13 -0.73 -12.29
CA THR A 91 17.40 0.21 -13.41
C THR A 91 18.49 -0.34 -14.32
N GLN A 92 19.58 -0.88 -13.72
CA GLN A 92 20.63 -1.54 -14.50
C GLN A 92 20.08 -2.67 -15.37
N ASN A 93 19.24 -3.55 -14.82
CA ASN A 93 18.62 -4.65 -15.56
C ASN A 93 17.71 -4.17 -16.70
N VAL A 94 17.02 -3.05 -16.53
CA VAL A 94 16.19 -2.47 -17.62
C VAL A 94 17.07 -2.00 -18.77
N VAL A 95 18.15 -1.27 -18.48
CA VAL A 95 19.07 -0.77 -19.50
C VAL A 95 19.84 -1.91 -20.16
N GLU A 96 20.28 -2.92 -19.40
CA GLU A 96 20.92 -4.13 -19.97
C GLU A 96 19.99 -4.85 -20.96
N LYS A 97 18.70 -4.99 -20.64
CA LYS A 97 17.73 -5.60 -21.57
C LYS A 97 17.56 -4.78 -22.85
N GLN A 98 17.58 -3.45 -22.77
CA GLN A 98 17.54 -2.59 -23.95
C GLN A 98 18.79 -2.77 -24.81
N LEU A 99 19.97 -2.74 -24.19
CA LEU A 99 21.24 -2.99 -24.90
C LEU A 99 21.28 -4.37 -25.55
N MET A 100 20.81 -5.42 -24.86
CA MET A 100 20.71 -6.75 -25.43
C MET A 100 19.77 -6.82 -26.64
N ALA A 101 18.66 -6.08 -26.62
CA ALA A 101 17.78 -5.96 -27.79
C ALA A 101 18.44 -5.22 -28.96
N GLU A 102 19.39 -4.32 -28.68
CA GLU A 102 20.24 -3.62 -29.64
C GLU A 102 21.46 -4.48 -30.08
N GLY A 103 21.64 -5.70 -29.53
CA GLY A 103 22.78 -6.58 -29.82
C GLY A 103 24.08 -6.18 -29.13
N VAL A 104 24.00 -5.32 -28.09
CA VAL A 104 25.16 -4.77 -27.38
C VAL A 104 25.23 -5.37 -25.98
N LEU A 105 26.42 -5.82 -25.57
CA LEU A 105 26.69 -6.24 -24.19
C LEU A 105 27.22 -5.06 -23.38
N ARG A 106 26.82 -4.94 -22.12
CA ARG A 106 27.31 -3.89 -21.22
C ARG A 106 28.82 -3.86 -21.12
N GLU A 107 29.43 -5.03 -21.07
CA GLU A 107 30.87 -5.21 -20.96
C GLU A 107 31.64 -4.65 -22.18
N SER A 108 31.03 -4.71 -23.37
CA SER A 108 31.63 -4.14 -24.58
C SER A 108 31.60 -2.61 -24.60
N LEU A 109 30.67 -1.99 -23.86
CA LEU A 109 30.63 -0.53 -23.69
C LEU A 109 31.66 -0.02 -22.68
N GLY A 110 32.01 -0.82 -21.67
CA GLY A 110 32.74 -0.36 -20.51
C GLY A 110 31.87 0.41 -19.53
N ARG A 111 32.38 0.57 -18.27
CA ARG A 111 31.62 1.12 -17.15
C ARG A 111 31.13 2.55 -17.42
N GLU A 112 31.98 3.43 -17.91
CA GLU A 112 31.65 4.85 -18.10
C GLU A 112 30.50 5.04 -19.10
N ARG A 113 30.60 4.48 -20.30
CA ARG A 113 29.56 4.62 -21.33
C ARG A 113 28.26 3.93 -20.93
N PHE A 114 28.35 2.82 -20.20
CA PHE A 114 27.17 2.17 -19.65
C PHE A 114 26.45 3.08 -18.65
N ILE A 115 27.18 3.71 -17.73
CA ILE A 115 26.61 4.66 -16.75
C ILE A 115 25.96 5.87 -17.46
N GLU A 116 26.60 6.41 -18.52
CA GLU A 116 26.00 7.46 -19.34
C GLU A 116 24.65 7.03 -19.93
N ARG A 117 24.57 5.79 -20.44
CA ARG A 117 23.31 5.23 -20.97
C ARG A 117 22.23 5.10 -19.88
N VAL A 118 22.61 4.74 -18.67
CA VAL A 118 21.68 4.68 -17.53
C VAL A 118 21.20 6.07 -17.13
N TRP A 119 22.04 7.09 -17.18
CA TRP A 119 21.62 8.47 -16.92
C TRP A 119 20.61 8.97 -17.97
N GLN A 120 20.80 8.65 -19.24
CA GLN A 120 19.83 8.96 -20.31
C GLN A 120 18.48 8.28 -20.03
N TRP A 121 18.48 7.00 -19.66
CA TRP A 121 17.29 6.29 -19.25
C TRP A 121 16.62 6.92 -18.03
N LYS A 122 17.39 7.27 -16.99
CA LYS A 122 16.90 7.95 -15.78
C LYS A 122 16.17 9.24 -16.12
N THR A 123 16.70 10.05 -17.00
CA THR A 123 16.07 11.31 -17.40
C THR A 123 14.72 11.03 -18.06
N ALA A 124 14.66 10.18 -19.07
CA ALA A 124 13.43 9.85 -19.78
C ALA A 124 12.36 9.21 -18.89
N SER A 125 12.76 8.26 -18.03
CA SER A 125 11.85 7.57 -17.10
C SER A 125 11.40 8.49 -15.97
N GLY A 126 12.31 9.28 -15.40
CA GLY A 126 12.01 10.25 -14.35
C GLY A 126 11.01 11.32 -14.81
N ASP A 127 11.22 11.90 -15.96
CA ASP A 127 10.32 12.90 -16.55
C ASP A 127 8.91 12.32 -16.78
N THR A 128 8.83 11.04 -17.16
CA THR A 128 7.55 10.35 -17.30
C THR A 128 6.84 10.18 -15.96
N ILE A 129 7.56 9.77 -14.92
CA ILE A 129 7.03 9.65 -13.56
C ILE A 129 6.50 11.00 -13.07
N ILE A 130 7.27 12.06 -13.19
CA ILE A 130 6.86 13.41 -12.76
C ILE A 130 5.62 13.89 -13.52
N ARG A 131 5.54 13.64 -14.83
CA ARG A 131 4.31 13.98 -15.59
C ARG A 131 3.10 13.20 -15.08
N GLN A 132 3.24 11.92 -14.75
CA GLN A 132 2.16 11.10 -14.19
C GLN A 132 1.71 11.62 -12.82
N GLN A 133 2.65 11.98 -11.96
CA GLN A 133 2.39 12.57 -10.66
C GLN A 133 1.64 13.90 -10.76
N LYS A 134 2.11 14.80 -11.62
CA LYS A 134 1.41 16.08 -11.89
C LYS A 134 0.01 15.87 -12.46
N ARG A 135 -0.17 14.85 -13.32
CA ARG A 135 -1.47 14.49 -13.88
C ARG A 135 -2.43 13.92 -12.83
N LEU A 136 -1.92 13.22 -11.82
CA LEU A 136 -2.70 12.76 -10.67
C LEU A 136 -3.13 13.90 -9.73
N GLY A 137 -2.66 15.12 -9.97
CA GLY A 137 -3.00 16.30 -9.19
C GLY A 137 -2.24 16.43 -7.88
N GLU A 138 -1.04 15.84 -7.81
CA GLU A 138 -0.22 15.87 -6.61
C GLU A 138 0.24 17.30 -6.28
N SER A 139 -0.03 17.74 -5.05
CA SER A 139 0.31 19.07 -4.57
C SER A 139 1.69 19.14 -3.91
N CYS A 140 2.67 18.49 -4.56
CA CYS A 140 4.08 18.51 -4.15
C CYS A 140 4.72 19.87 -4.35
N ASP A 141 5.72 20.17 -3.53
CA ASP A 141 6.66 21.27 -3.79
C ASP A 141 7.67 20.86 -4.87
N TRP A 142 7.31 21.10 -6.13
CA TRP A 142 8.08 20.67 -7.30
C TRP A 142 9.45 21.34 -7.43
N ASP A 143 9.69 22.46 -6.78
CA ASP A 143 10.98 23.14 -6.75
C ASP A 143 11.99 22.40 -5.87
N ARG A 144 11.50 21.54 -4.98
CA ARG A 144 12.29 20.65 -4.10
C ARG A 144 12.39 19.21 -4.60
N LEU A 145 12.22 18.99 -5.90
CA LEU A 145 12.35 17.64 -6.49
C LEU A 145 13.76 17.07 -6.25
N ARG A 146 13.83 15.86 -5.69
CA ARG A 146 15.09 15.20 -5.35
C ARG A 146 15.26 13.88 -6.10
N PHE A 147 16.51 13.47 -6.20
CA PHE A 147 16.89 12.16 -6.75
C PHE A 147 17.95 11.51 -5.85
N THR A 148 17.81 10.22 -5.54
CA THR A 148 18.70 9.54 -4.58
C THR A 148 20.19 9.58 -4.94
N MET A 149 20.56 9.93 -6.19
CA MET A 149 21.94 10.13 -6.62
C MET A 149 22.24 11.58 -7.02
N ASP A 150 21.44 12.57 -6.59
CA ASP A 150 21.82 13.98 -6.77
C ASP A 150 23.04 14.34 -5.90
N GLU A 151 23.65 15.49 -6.16
CA GLU A 151 24.87 15.90 -5.49
C GLU A 151 24.71 15.98 -3.98
N GLY A 152 23.60 16.55 -3.47
CA GLY A 152 23.36 16.69 -2.04
C GLY A 152 23.18 15.36 -1.34
N LEU A 153 22.37 14.46 -1.94
CA LEU A 153 22.17 13.12 -1.37
C LEU A 153 23.45 12.27 -1.46
N SER A 154 24.21 12.40 -2.53
CA SER A 154 25.50 11.70 -2.66
C SER A 154 26.50 12.13 -1.57
N LYS A 155 26.54 13.43 -1.21
CA LYS A 155 27.33 13.91 -0.07
C LYS A 155 26.88 13.27 1.25
N ALA A 156 25.57 13.18 1.47
CA ALA A 156 25.01 12.53 2.64
C ALA A 156 25.39 11.04 2.73
N VAL A 157 25.33 10.31 1.61
CA VAL A 157 25.73 8.90 1.54
C VAL A 157 27.19 8.71 1.90
N LEU A 158 28.09 9.54 1.36
CA LEU A 158 29.53 9.50 1.68
C LEU A 158 29.77 9.79 3.17
N GLU A 159 29.12 10.81 3.71
CA GLU A 159 29.22 11.18 5.13
C GLU A 159 28.79 10.03 6.04
N VAL A 160 27.63 9.43 5.76
CA VAL A 160 27.10 8.29 6.54
C VAL A 160 28.04 7.10 6.49
N PHE A 161 28.52 6.73 5.31
CA PHE A 161 29.42 5.58 5.17
C PHE A 161 30.71 5.77 5.98
N VAL A 162 31.35 6.93 5.85
CA VAL A 162 32.60 7.23 6.55
C VAL A 162 32.39 7.21 8.06
N ARG A 163 31.37 7.88 8.59
CA ARG A 163 31.09 7.88 10.04
C ARG A 163 30.76 6.49 10.58
N LEU A 164 29.95 5.69 9.89
CA LEU A 164 29.66 4.32 10.32
C LEU A 164 30.90 3.44 10.31
N TYR A 165 31.85 3.67 9.39
CA TYR A 165 33.12 2.96 9.34
C TYR A 165 34.03 3.38 10.51
N GLU A 166 34.16 4.67 10.79
CA GLU A 166 34.91 5.22 11.95
C GLU A 166 34.34 4.70 13.27
N ASP A 167 33.01 4.59 13.39
CA ASP A 167 32.31 4.00 14.53
C ASP A 167 32.43 2.47 14.60
N LYS A 168 33.13 1.83 13.66
CA LYS A 168 33.32 0.36 13.56
C LYS A 168 31.99 -0.40 13.38
N LEU A 169 30.97 0.29 12.86
CA LEU A 169 29.70 -0.30 12.49
C LEU A 169 29.69 -0.82 11.05
N ILE A 170 30.53 -0.28 10.17
CA ILE A 170 30.78 -0.86 8.85
C ILE A 170 32.08 -1.67 8.91
N TYR A 171 32.04 -2.86 8.33
CA TYR A 171 33.21 -3.74 8.19
C TYR A 171 33.16 -4.48 6.86
N ARG A 172 34.32 -4.94 6.41
CA ARG A 172 34.48 -5.85 5.26
C ARG A 172 34.88 -7.23 5.76
N GLY A 173 34.16 -8.26 5.35
CA GLY A 173 34.41 -9.63 5.79
C GLY A 173 33.87 -10.67 4.84
N GLU A 174 34.47 -11.86 4.87
CA GLU A 174 33.97 -13.01 4.15
C GLU A 174 32.83 -13.67 4.92
N ARG A 175 31.67 -13.72 4.32
CA ARG A 175 30.48 -14.39 4.84
C ARG A 175 29.74 -15.13 3.75
N LEU A 176 28.88 -16.04 4.15
CA LEU A 176 27.92 -16.65 3.26
C LEU A 176 26.80 -15.61 2.96
N ILE A 177 26.55 -15.40 1.69
CA ILE A 177 25.57 -14.42 1.19
C ILE A 177 24.61 -15.06 0.20
N ASN A 178 23.45 -14.44 0.02
CA ASN A 178 22.56 -14.76 -1.08
C ASN A 178 23.16 -14.19 -2.39
N TRP A 179 23.50 -15.06 -3.33
CA TRP A 179 24.10 -14.67 -4.60
C TRP A 179 23.17 -14.95 -5.77
N CYS A 180 22.95 -13.97 -6.61
CA CYS A 180 22.22 -14.16 -7.87
C CYS A 180 23.19 -14.43 -9.01
N PRO A 181 23.28 -15.67 -9.56
CA PRO A 181 24.26 -16.02 -10.60
C PRO A 181 23.96 -15.37 -11.96
N ARG A 182 22.74 -14.86 -12.17
CA ARG A 182 22.39 -14.11 -13.39
C ARG A 182 22.71 -12.62 -13.26
N CYS A 183 22.29 -11.99 -12.15
CA CYS A 183 22.59 -10.57 -11.90
C CYS A 183 24.04 -10.37 -11.49
N MET A 184 24.76 -11.45 -11.11
CA MET A 184 26.15 -11.45 -10.70
C MET A 184 26.41 -10.51 -9.52
N THR A 185 25.51 -10.53 -8.53
CA THR A 185 25.56 -9.65 -7.36
C THR A 185 24.99 -10.31 -6.13
N ALA A 186 25.47 -9.85 -4.97
CA ALA A 186 24.90 -10.15 -3.66
C ALA A 186 23.48 -9.59 -3.55
N LEU A 187 22.63 -10.28 -2.81
CA LEU A 187 21.29 -9.90 -2.41
C LEU A 187 21.19 -9.90 -0.89
N SER A 188 20.41 -9.01 -0.33
CA SER A 188 20.00 -9.14 1.07
C SER A 188 18.90 -10.21 1.21
N ASP A 189 18.68 -10.71 2.42
CA ASP A 189 17.70 -11.79 2.68
C ASP A 189 16.28 -11.42 2.20
N ILE A 190 15.89 -10.17 2.36
CA ILE A 190 14.60 -9.65 1.94
C ILE A 190 14.46 -9.46 0.42
N GLU A 191 15.57 -9.55 -0.35
CA GLU A 191 15.55 -9.54 -1.82
C GLU A 191 15.41 -10.95 -2.42
N VAL A 192 15.21 -11.97 -1.57
CA VAL A 192 15.01 -13.37 -1.96
C VAL A 192 13.54 -13.74 -1.76
N GLU A 193 12.86 -14.07 -2.84
CA GLU A 193 11.48 -14.58 -2.82
C GLU A 193 11.51 -16.10 -2.72
N HIS A 194 10.74 -16.68 -1.79
CA HIS A 194 10.66 -18.11 -1.62
C HIS A 194 9.45 -18.67 -2.38
N GLU A 195 9.67 -19.73 -3.13
CA GLU A 195 8.63 -20.42 -3.91
C GLU A 195 8.63 -21.91 -3.57
N GLU A 196 7.45 -22.44 -3.22
CA GLU A 196 7.30 -23.89 -3.03
C GLU A 196 7.38 -24.63 -4.36
N VAL A 197 8.28 -25.61 -4.45
CA VAL A 197 8.45 -26.47 -5.60
C VAL A 197 8.44 -27.94 -5.20
N LYS A 198 8.04 -28.81 -6.14
CA LYS A 198 8.24 -30.25 -6.01
C LYS A 198 9.68 -30.57 -6.35
N GLY A 199 10.40 -31.15 -5.43
CA GLY A 199 11.77 -31.61 -5.54
C GLY A 199 11.93 -33.03 -5.10
N LYS A 200 13.18 -33.43 -4.83
CA LYS A 200 13.55 -34.77 -4.35
C LYS A 200 14.38 -34.66 -3.09
N LEU A 201 14.22 -35.62 -2.18
CA LEU A 201 15.05 -35.84 -1.00
C LEU A 201 15.90 -37.09 -1.23
N TYR A 202 17.21 -36.94 -1.16
CA TYR A 202 18.19 -37.98 -1.41
C TYR A 202 18.73 -38.48 -0.06
N SER A 203 18.58 -39.76 0.24
CA SER A 203 19.20 -40.44 1.39
C SER A 203 20.51 -41.07 0.96
N ILE A 204 21.63 -40.54 1.45
CA ILE A 204 22.98 -40.89 1.02
C ILE A 204 23.72 -41.48 2.23
N ASP A 205 24.41 -42.61 2.03
CA ASP A 205 25.16 -43.33 3.03
C ASP A 205 26.62 -42.85 3.09
N TYR A 206 27.06 -42.51 4.30
CA TYR A 206 28.41 -42.10 4.64
C TYR A 206 29.06 -43.24 5.45
N PRO A 207 29.91 -44.10 4.86
CA PRO A 207 30.54 -45.22 5.56
C PRO A 207 31.50 -44.76 6.65
N LEU A 208 31.46 -45.43 7.80
CA LEU A 208 32.38 -45.14 8.91
C LEU A 208 33.82 -45.53 8.49
N GLU A 209 34.79 -44.72 8.85
CA GLU A 209 36.21 -44.99 8.51
C GLU A 209 36.69 -46.34 9.05
N GLN A 210 36.41 -46.64 10.31
CA GLN A 210 36.89 -47.82 11.03
C GLN A 210 36.17 -49.11 10.64
N ASP A 211 34.88 -49.00 10.28
CA ASP A 211 34.04 -50.10 9.81
C ASP A 211 33.11 -49.67 8.72
N PRO A 212 33.48 -49.80 7.41
CA PRO A 212 32.64 -49.38 6.30
C PRO A 212 31.28 -50.08 6.16
N THR A 213 31.02 -51.13 6.92
CA THR A 213 29.71 -51.78 6.96
C THR A 213 28.71 -50.94 7.76
N ILE A 214 29.17 -50.12 8.67
CA ILE A 214 28.36 -49.15 9.42
C ILE A 214 28.30 -47.86 8.59
N ARG A 215 27.10 -47.40 8.32
CA ARG A 215 26.85 -46.23 7.48
C ARG A 215 25.94 -45.23 8.21
N LEU A 216 26.31 -43.96 8.18
CA LEU A 216 25.42 -42.91 8.61
C LEU A 216 24.68 -42.40 7.38
N THR A 217 23.36 -42.50 7.38
CA THR A 217 22.53 -42.02 6.25
C THR A 217 22.13 -40.57 6.49
N VAL A 218 22.49 -39.66 5.60
CA VAL A 218 22.07 -38.26 5.61
C VAL A 218 21.01 -38.04 4.53
N ALA A 219 20.04 -37.17 4.80
CA ALA A 219 19.01 -36.77 3.84
C ALA A 219 19.24 -35.33 3.35
N THR A 220 19.25 -35.13 2.04
CA THR A 220 19.48 -33.79 1.46
C THR A 220 18.63 -33.55 0.20
N THR A 221 18.18 -32.34 0.02
CA THR A 221 17.55 -31.91 -1.24
C THR A 221 18.58 -31.42 -2.28
N ARG A 222 19.85 -31.27 -1.86
CA ARG A 222 20.92 -30.70 -2.65
C ARG A 222 22.13 -31.63 -2.68
N PRO A 223 22.04 -32.80 -3.37
CA PRO A 223 23.14 -33.80 -3.38
C PRO A 223 24.44 -33.24 -3.97
N GLU A 224 24.38 -32.21 -4.83
CA GLU A 224 25.55 -31.56 -5.40
C GLU A 224 26.42 -30.83 -4.36
N THR A 225 25.85 -30.35 -3.26
CA THR A 225 26.63 -29.65 -2.21
C THR A 225 27.44 -30.61 -1.35
N MET A 226 27.16 -31.90 -1.41
CA MET A 226 27.88 -32.94 -0.68
C MET A 226 29.38 -32.86 -0.86
N PHE A 227 29.87 -32.48 -2.03
CA PHE A 227 31.31 -32.33 -2.28
C PHE A 227 31.98 -31.29 -1.37
N GLY A 228 31.22 -30.32 -0.86
CA GLY A 228 31.69 -29.30 0.08
C GLY A 228 31.50 -29.68 1.56
N ASP A 229 30.98 -30.86 1.87
CA ASP A 229 30.75 -31.25 3.27
C ASP A 229 32.05 -31.36 4.07
N THR A 230 32.01 -30.85 5.30
CA THR A 230 33.16 -30.84 6.18
C THR A 230 32.92 -31.56 7.50
N ALA A 231 31.69 -31.93 7.83
CA ALA A 231 31.34 -32.80 8.95
C ALA A 231 29.95 -33.42 8.71
N VAL A 232 29.63 -34.44 9.55
CA VAL A 232 28.26 -34.91 9.76
C VAL A 232 27.87 -34.58 11.20
N ALA A 233 26.75 -33.87 11.39
CA ALA A 233 26.21 -33.56 12.72
C ALA A 233 25.19 -34.61 13.16
N VAL A 234 25.20 -34.92 14.44
CA VAL A 234 24.20 -35.76 15.11
C VAL A 234 23.80 -35.10 16.43
N HIS A 235 22.62 -35.39 16.93
CA HIS A 235 22.24 -34.88 18.24
C HIS A 235 23.05 -35.60 19.35
N PRO A 236 23.65 -34.87 20.33
CA PRO A 236 24.47 -35.48 21.36
C PRO A 236 23.76 -36.54 22.17
N ASP A 237 22.45 -36.39 22.37
CA ASP A 237 21.63 -37.29 23.18
C ASP A 237 20.95 -38.39 22.34
N ASP A 238 21.16 -38.44 21.02
CA ASP A 238 20.56 -39.48 20.19
C ASP A 238 21.30 -40.82 20.36
N PRO A 239 20.65 -41.87 20.97
CA PRO A 239 21.29 -43.12 21.24
C PRO A 239 21.70 -43.88 19.97
N ARG A 240 21.14 -43.55 18.82
CA ARG A 240 21.51 -44.19 17.55
C ARG A 240 22.92 -43.79 17.12
N TYR A 241 23.34 -42.56 17.40
CA TYR A 241 24.53 -41.95 16.80
C TYR A 241 25.54 -41.38 17.78
N ASN A 242 25.18 -41.09 19.04
CA ASN A 242 26.04 -40.43 20.03
C ASN A 242 27.40 -41.11 20.20
N ARG A 243 27.43 -42.48 20.12
CA ARG A 243 28.67 -43.27 20.20
C ARG A 243 29.66 -43.03 19.06
N PHE A 244 29.22 -42.40 17.98
CA PHE A 244 30.09 -42.12 16.82
C PHE A 244 30.69 -40.72 16.85
N ILE A 245 30.28 -39.86 17.80
CA ILE A 245 30.83 -38.50 17.93
C ILE A 245 32.34 -38.59 18.13
N GLY A 246 33.08 -37.77 17.35
CA GLY A 246 34.55 -37.77 17.33
C GLY A 246 35.19 -38.78 16.39
N GLN A 247 34.44 -39.73 15.84
CA GLN A 247 34.88 -40.61 14.77
C GLN A 247 34.74 -39.92 13.41
N ARG A 248 35.16 -40.57 12.32
CA ARG A 248 35.12 -40.03 10.97
C ARG A 248 34.36 -40.96 10.05
N VAL A 249 33.70 -40.32 9.07
CA VAL A 249 33.04 -40.99 7.93
C VAL A 249 33.79 -40.66 6.65
N ARG A 250 33.71 -41.56 5.68
CA ARG A 250 34.21 -41.36 4.32
C ARG A 250 33.13 -40.59 3.52
N LEU A 251 33.50 -39.44 3.01
CA LEU A 251 32.63 -38.63 2.17
C LEU A 251 32.46 -39.30 0.81
N PRO A 252 31.23 -39.59 0.38
CA PRO A 252 30.94 -40.23 -0.90
C PRO A 252 31.57 -39.52 -2.11
N LEU A 253 32.05 -40.26 -3.07
CA LEU A 253 32.63 -39.74 -4.34
C LEU A 253 33.89 -38.88 -4.15
N THR A 254 34.53 -38.95 -2.98
CA THR A 254 35.73 -38.19 -2.65
C THR A 254 36.75 -39.06 -1.91
N HIS A 255 37.99 -38.53 -1.74
CA HIS A 255 39.04 -39.18 -0.94
C HIS A 255 39.09 -38.68 0.50
N ARG A 256 38.12 -37.83 0.91
CA ARG A 256 38.12 -37.20 2.25
C ARG A 256 37.45 -38.03 3.32
N LEU A 257 37.99 -37.87 4.52
CA LEU A 257 37.43 -38.29 5.77
C LEU A 257 36.97 -37.05 6.53
N ILE A 258 35.69 -37.02 6.95
CA ILE A 258 35.11 -35.88 7.68
C ILE A 258 34.64 -36.34 9.07
N PRO A 259 34.76 -35.47 10.10
CA PRO A 259 34.38 -35.81 11.48
C PRO A 259 32.86 -35.90 11.63
N ILE A 260 32.47 -36.71 12.64
CA ILE A 260 31.13 -36.70 13.21
C ILE A 260 31.13 -35.76 14.41
N VAL A 261 30.28 -34.76 14.44
CA VAL A 261 30.17 -33.76 15.51
C VAL A 261 28.83 -33.83 16.21
N GLY A 262 28.79 -33.53 17.51
CA GLY A 262 27.55 -33.39 18.26
C GLY A 262 27.05 -31.92 18.18
N ASP A 263 25.86 -31.67 17.66
CA ASP A 263 25.28 -30.34 17.61
C ASP A 263 23.75 -30.39 17.84
N ALA A 264 23.32 -30.00 19.05
CA ALA A 264 21.93 -30.00 19.46
C ALA A 264 21.13 -28.80 18.88
N ILE A 265 21.81 -27.80 18.33
CA ILE A 265 21.17 -26.63 17.70
C ILE A 265 20.77 -26.96 16.27
N LEU A 266 21.67 -27.66 15.54
CA LEU A 266 21.47 -27.97 14.12
C LEU A 266 20.59 -29.20 13.90
N VAL A 267 20.69 -30.21 14.79
CA VAL A 267 20.08 -31.53 14.60
C VAL A 267 18.84 -31.73 15.47
N ASP A 268 17.71 -31.95 14.83
CA ASP A 268 16.49 -32.47 15.44
C ASP A 268 16.53 -34.02 15.28
N PRO A 269 16.60 -34.82 16.38
CA PRO A 269 16.69 -36.27 16.31
C PRO A 269 15.42 -36.94 15.79
N GLU A 270 14.29 -36.23 15.83
CA GLU A 270 12.99 -36.73 15.33
C GLU A 270 12.74 -36.43 13.86
N PHE A 271 13.56 -35.54 13.28
CA PHE A 271 13.43 -35.13 11.88
C PHE A 271 14.37 -35.91 10.96
N GLY A 272 13.84 -36.46 9.86
CA GLY A 272 14.63 -37.12 8.83
C GLY A 272 15.36 -38.35 9.33
N THR A 273 16.67 -38.44 9.13
CA THR A 273 17.51 -39.57 9.56
C THR A 273 18.12 -39.38 10.95
N GLY A 274 18.07 -38.16 11.50
CA GLY A 274 18.77 -37.75 12.74
C GLY A 274 20.26 -37.50 12.52
N ALA A 275 20.76 -37.58 11.28
CA ALA A 275 22.11 -37.19 10.88
C ALA A 275 22.07 -36.16 9.77
N VAL A 276 22.77 -35.05 9.94
CA VAL A 276 22.76 -33.90 9.03
C VAL A 276 24.17 -33.65 8.50
N LYS A 277 24.34 -33.53 7.20
CA LYS A 277 25.63 -33.12 6.61
C LYS A 277 25.88 -31.63 6.87
N ILE A 278 27.11 -31.22 7.11
CA ILE A 278 27.49 -29.81 7.28
C ILE A 278 28.32 -29.34 6.09
N THR A 279 27.77 -28.37 5.34
CA THR A 279 28.38 -27.74 4.18
C THR A 279 28.53 -26.22 4.38
N PRO A 280 29.48 -25.73 5.17
CA PRO A 280 29.54 -24.34 5.62
C PRO A 280 29.63 -23.30 4.48
N ALA A 281 30.09 -23.68 3.29
CA ALA A 281 30.19 -22.78 2.16
C ALA A 281 28.89 -22.65 1.32
N HIS A 282 27.82 -23.45 1.59
CA HIS A 282 26.65 -23.54 0.71
C HIS A 282 25.30 -23.65 1.42
N ASP A 283 25.28 -23.52 2.77
CA ASP A 283 24.07 -23.45 3.58
C ASP A 283 24.29 -22.53 4.78
N PHE A 284 23.30 -21.66 5.09
CA PHE A 284 23.42 -20.69 6.16
C PHE A 284 23.47 -21.31 7.56
N ASN A 285 22.65 -22.35 7.81
CA ASN A 285 22.66 -23.06 9.09
C ASN A 285 23.96 -23.85 9.26
N ASP A 286 24.44 -24.47 8.18
CA ASP A 286 25.71 -25.18 8.14
C ASP A 286 26.90 -24.24 8.34
N PHE A 287 26.80 -22.98 7.83
CA PHE A 287 27.81 -21.94 8.06
C PHE A 287 27.94 -21.61 9.55
N GLU A 288 26.82 -21.38 10.24
CA GLU A 288 26.81 -21.11 11.68
C GLU A 288 27.31 -22.32 12.49
N ALA A 289 26.93 -23.54 12.11
CA ALA A 289 27.48 -24.78 12.73
C ALA A 289 28.98 -24.90 12.45
N GLY A 290 29.44 -24.59 11.24
CA GLY A 290 30.84 -24.55 10.88
C GLY A 290 31.67 -23.60 11.74
N GLU A 291 31.14 -22.41 12.05
CA GLU A 291 31.78 -21.47 12.99
C GLU A 291 31.87 -22.04 14.40
N ARG A 292 30.79 -22.65 14.92
CA ARG A 292 30.79 -23.27 16.27
C ARG A 292 31.79 -24.39 16.42
N HIS A 293 32.00 -25.19 15.37
CA HIS A 293 32.90 -26.35 15.38
C HIS A 293 34.26 -26.11 14.74
N GLY A 294 34.55 -24.89 14.26
CA GLY A 294 35.82 -24.55 13.61
C GLY A 294 36.06 -25.32 12.31
N LEU A 295 35.00 -25.62 11.54
CA LEU A 295 35.07 -26.43 10.34
C LEU A 295 35.58 -25.61 9.13
N PRO A 296 36.34 -26.22 8.20
CA PRO A 296 36.77 -25.56 6.99
C PRO A 296 35.58 -25.26 6.06
N ARG A 297 35.71 -24.19 5.27
CA ARG A 297 34.71 -23.74 4.28
C ARG A 297 35.22 -24.08 2.90
N LEU A 298 34.60 -25.06 2.23
CA LEU A 298 35.02 -25.54 0.92
C LEU A 298 33.97 -25.09 -0.13
N ALA A 299 34.29 -24.05 -0.88
CA ALA A 299 33.47 -23.57 -1.99
C ALA A 299 33.65 -24.48 -3.22
N ILE A 300 32.55 -24.98 -3.72
CA ILE A 300 32.51 -25.87 -4.90
C ILE A 300 31.79 -25.27 -6.11
N PHE A 301 31.24 -24.08 -5.97
CA PHE A 301 30.60 -23.34 -7.07
C PHE A 301 31.41 -22.09 -7.41
N ASP A 302 31.40 -21.75 -8.69
CA ASP A 302 31.87 -20.46 -9.15
C ASP A 302 30.76 -19.38 -8.99
N HIS A 303 31.08 -18.14 -9.35
CA HIS A 303 30.14 -17.02 -9.28
C HIS A 303 28.95 -17.11 -10.27
N GLN A 304 29.00 -18.04 -11.23
CA GLN A 304 27.88 -18.38 -12.13
C GLN A 304 27.04 -19.55 -11.58
N ALA A 305 27.33 -20.02 -10.37
CA ALA A 305 26.74 -21.20 -9.74
C ALA A 305 26.92 -22.48 -10.57
N LEU A 306 28.07 -22.59 -11.26
CA LEU A 306 28.54 -23.82 -11.90
C LEU A 306 29.49 -24.54 -10.96
N LEU A 307 29.50 -25.87 -10.99
CA LEU A 307 30.48 -26.66 -10.26
C LEU A 307 31.89 -26.32 -10.74
N ASP A 308 32.67 -25.70 -9.86
CA ASP A 308 34.02 -25.23 -10.18
C ASP A 308 35.05 -26.39 -10.17
N PRO A 309 35.71 -26.69 -11.29
CA PRO A 309 36.71 -27.77 -11.36
C PRO A 309 37.80 -27.64 -10.31
N GLN A 310 38.26 -26.42 -10.03
CA GLN A 310 39.32 -26.18 -9.03
C GLN A 310 38.78 -26.36 -7.59
N GLY A 311 37.57 -25.86 -7.31
CA GLY A 311 36.90 -26.06 -6.03
C GLY A 311 36.66 -27.55 -5.76
N LEU A 312 36.20 -28.33 -6.74
CA LEU A 312 36.00 -29.75 -6.63
C LEU A 312 37.33 -30.51 -6.40
N LYS A 313 38.43 -30.10 -7.05
CA LYS A 313 39.75 -30.67 -6.82
C LYS A 313 40.25 -30.37 -5.40
N ILE A 314 40.13 -29.14 -4.89
CA ILE A 314 40.45 -28.76 -3.53
C ILE A 314 39.60 -29.55 -2.53
N ALA A 315 38.33 -29.78 -2.86
CA ALA A 315 37.42 -30.62 -2.09
C ALA A 315 37.70 -32.13 -2.19
N GLY A 316 38.79 -32.56 -2.82
CA GLY A 316 39.22 -33.94 -2.89
C GLY A 316 38.21 -34.86 -3.62
N VAL A 317 37.49 -34.34 -4.59
CA VAL A 317 36.55 -35.12 -5.39
C VAL A 317 37.31 -36.01 -6.37
N ASP A 318 36.82 -37.23 -6.58
CA ASP A 318 37.44 -38.21 -7.53
C ASP A 318 37.53 -37.61 -8.94
N GLN A 319 38.66 -37.77 -9.61
CA GLN A 319 38.92 -37.16 -10.92
C GLN A 319 37.83 -37.52 -11.97
N ALA A 320 37.38 -38.77 -12.03
CA ALA A 320 36.30 -39.24 -12.91
C ALA A 320 34.95 -38.56 -12.60
N VAL A 321 34.70 -38.21 -11.32
CA VAL A 321 33.51 -37.48 -10.92
C VAL A 321 33.62 -36.01 -11.34
N ILE A 322 34.79 -35.38 -11.16
CA ILE A 322 35.04 -34.01 -11.66
C ILE A 322 34.76 -33.94 -13.17
N GLU A 323 35.30 -34.86 -13.98
CA GLU A 323 35.07 -34.91 -15.42
C GLU A 323 33.58 -35.04 -15.80
N ALA A 324 32.79 -35.72 -14.98
CA ALA A 324 31.36 -35.91 -15.19
C ALA A 324 30.48 -34.71 -14.83
N VAL A 325 30.87 -33.89 -13.82
CA VAL A 325 29.98 -32.87 -13.25
C VAL A 325 30.55 -31.44 -13.31
N ALA A 326 31.84 -31.25 -13.56
CA ALA A 326 32.43 -29.92 -13.63
C ALA A 326 31.75 -29.03 -14.68
N THR A 327 31.67 -27.75 -14.40
CA THR A 327 31.01 -26.69 -15.23
C THR A 327 29.50 -26.87 -15.45
N LEU A 328 28.86 -27.80 -14.75
CA LEU A 328 27.42 -27.95 -14.80
C LEU A 328 26.74 -27.08 -13.72
N PRO A 329 25.57 -26.49 -14.08
CA PRO A 329 24.72 -25.91 -13.06
C PRO A 329 24.24 -26.96 -12.06
N ALA A 330 24.04 -26.60 -10.80
CA ALA A 330 23.61 -27.49 -9.71
C ALA A 330 22.50 -28.45 -10.12
N ILE A 331 21.40 -27.94 -10.68
CA ILE A 331 20.23 -28.72 -11.10
C ILE A 331 20.59 -29.76 -12.18
N LYS A 332 21.50 -29.46 -13.11
CA LYS A 332 21.95 -30.38 -14.17
C LYS A 332 22.93 -31.42 -13.65
N ALA A 333 23.66 -31.13 -12.60
CA ALA A 333 24.58 -32.08 -11.98
C ALA A 333 23.87 -33.15 -11.13
N ARG A 334 22.71 -32.83 -10.51
CA ARG A 334 21.99 -33.77 -9.64
C ARG A 334 21.69 -35.14 -10.24
N PRO A 335 21.16 -35.29 -11.45
CA PRO A 335 20.95 -36.61 -12.06
C PRO A 335 22.23 -37.45 -12.24
N LYS A 336 23.33 -36.78 -12.57
CA LYS A 336 24.63 -37.45 -12.71
C LYS A 336 25.19 -37.94 -11.39
N ILE A 337 25.07 -37.10 -10.35
CA ILE A 337 25.49 -37.45 -8.99
C ILE A 337 24.62 -38.59 -8.45
N GLU A 338 23.33 -38.56 -8.68
CA GLU A 338 22.39 -39.64 -8.35
C GLU A 338 22.81 -40.96 -8.97
N GLN A 339 23.18 -40.93 -10.26
CA GLN A 339 23.68 -42.10 -10.96
C GLN A 339 25.00 -42.66 -10.34
N LEU A 340 25.98 -41.78 -10.12
CA LEU A 340 27.27 -42.16 -9.53
C LEU A 340 27.15 -42.74 -8.14
N LEU A 341 26.21 -42.20 -7.32
CA LEU A 341 25.95 -42.74 -5.99
C LEU A 341 25.30 -44.12 -6.04
N LYS A 342 24.36 -44.35 -6.98
CA LYS A 342 23.78 -45.67 -7.22
C LYS A 342 24.81 -46.72 -7.66
N GLU A 343 25.69 -46.35 -8.58
CA GLU A 343 26.73 -47.23 -9.06
C GLU A 343 27.69 -47.69 -7.94
N ARG A 344 27.87 -46.82 -6.91
CA ARG A 344 28.71 -47.15 -5.74
C ARG A 344 27.91 -47.72 -4.54
N ALA A 345 26.63 -47.99 -4.71
CA ALA A 345 25.71 -48.47 -3.65
C ALA A 345 25.72 -47.57 -2.40
N LEU A 346 25.78 -46.25 -2.62
CA LEU A 346 25.80 -45.22 -1.58
C LEU A 346 24.52 -44.39 -1.55
N LEU A 347 23.53 -44.69 -2.43
CA LEU A 347 22.22 -44.05 -2.44
C LEU A 347 21.17 -45.04 -1.94
N THR A 348 20.61 -44.80 -0.77
CA THR A 348 19.66 -45.70 -0.12
C THR A 348 18.23 -45.44 -0.64
N LYS A 349 17.83 -44.18 -0.81
CA LYS A 349 16.44 -43.83 -1.18
C LYS A 349 16.39 -42.48 -1.87
N VAL A 350 15.36 -42.26 -2.69
CA VAL A 350 15.02 -40.97 -3.29
C VAL A 350 13.50 -40.77 -3.18
N ASP A 351 13.07 -39.80 -2.42
CA ASP A 351 11.68 -39.50 -2.18
C ASP A 351 11.26 -38.17 -2.86
N ASP A 352 10.00 -38.09 -3.25
CA ASP A 352 9.42 -36.78 -3.64
C ASP A 352 9.27 -35.90 -2.40
N HIS A 353 9.71 -34.66 -2.50
CA HIS A 353 9.71 -33.73 -1.37
C HIS A 353 9.28 -32.33 -1.82
N LYS A 354 8.41 -31.69 -1.03
CA LYS A 354 8.09 -30.27 -1.21
C LYS A 354 9.15 -29.44 -0.51
N MET A 355 9.73 -28.50 -1.20
CA MET A 355 10.75 -27.61 -0.65
C MET A 355 10.56 -26.17 -1.12
N ALA A 356 10.92 -25.21 -0.29
CA ALA A 356 10.99 -23.81 -0.64
C ALA A 356 12.36 -23.51 -1.29
N ILE A 357 12.36 -22.88 -2.46
CA ILE A 357 13.58 -22.40 -3.11
C ILE A 357 13.60 -20.89 -3.15
N GLY A 358 14.75 -20.29 -2.82
CA GLY A 358 14.97 -18.85 -2.93
C GLY A 358 15.20 -18.42 -4.36
N LYS A 359 14.49 -17.39 -4.82
CA LYS A 359 14.64 -16.78 -6.15
C LYS A 359 14.95 -15.30 -6.02
N CYS A 360 15.78 -14.79 -6.89
CA CYS A 360 16.05 -13.37 -7.01
C CYS A 360 14.76 -12.61 -7.33
N TYR A 361 14.37 -11.64 -6.49
CA TYR A 361 13.15 -10.88 -6.64
C TYR A 361 13.02 -10.14 -7.99
N ARG A 362 14.16 -9.85 -8.64
CA ARG A 362 14.23 -9.13 -9.93
C ARG A 362 14.24 -10.02 -11.16
N CYS A 363 15.12 -11.02 -11.20
CA CYS A 363 15.29 -11.84 -12.38
C CYS A 363 14.67 -13.24 -12.26
N LYS A 364 14.13 -13.60 -11.09
CA LYS A 364 13.50 -14.89 -10.76
C LYS A 364 14.42 -16.11 -10.91
N THR A 365 15.72 -15.88 -11.07
CA THR A 365 16.73 -16.96 -11.07
C THR A 365 16.90 -17.49 -9.64
N VAL A 366 17.14 -18.79 -9.51
CA VAL A 366 17.45 -19.42 -8.21
C VAL A 366 18.70 -18.76 -7.61
N VAL A 367 18.59 -18.39 -6.35
CA VAL A 367 19.66 -17.78 -5.57
C VAL A 367 20.49 -18.89 -4.94
N GLU A 368 21.80 -18.75 -4.98
CA GLU A 368 22.75 -19.71 -4.36
C GLU A 368 23.44 -19.08 -3.16
N PRO A 369 23.50 -19.77 -2.01
CA PRO A 369 24.40 -19.38 -0.93
C PRO A 369 25.85 -19.41 -1.45
N TYR A 370 26.57 -18.30 -1.32
CA TYR A 370 27.90 -18.12 -1.89
C TYR A 370 28.82 -17.42 -0.90
N LEU A 371 30.04 -17.97 -0.71
CA LEU A 371 31.03 -17.40 0.18
C LEU A 371 31.77 -16.26 -0.51
N SER A 372 31.66 -15.04 0.00
CA SER A 372 32.28 -13.87 -0.62
C SER A 372 32.65 -12.79 0.40
N PRO A 373 33.79 -12.08 0.21
CA PRO A 373 34.11 -10.89 0.98
C PRO A 373 33.21 -9.73 0.54
N GLN A 374 32.38 -9.24 1.46
CA GLN A 374 31.41 -8.17 1.25
C GLN A 374 31.52 -7.10 2.32
N TRP A 375 30.87 -5.96 2.09
CA TRP A 375 30.74 -4.89 3.07
C TRP A 375 29.43 -5.06 3.83
N PHE A 376 29.49 -4.95 5.15
CA PHE A 376 28.36 -5.15 6.06
C PHE A 376 28.21 -3.98 7.04
N VAL A 377 26.97 -3.73 7.45
CA VAL A 377 26.64 -2.91 8.61
C VAL A 377 26.30 -3.84 9.77
N LYS A 378 26.97 -3.67 10.93
CA LYS A 378 26.57 -4.28 12.20
C LYS A 378 25.25 -3.67 12.63
N ILE A 379 24.16 -4.40 12.43
CA ILE A 379 22.83 -3.79 12.48
C ILE A 379 22.24 -3.72 13.88
N LYS A 380 22.56 -4.66 14.77
CA LYS A 380 21.99 -4.73 16.12
C LYS A 380 22.11 -3.44 16.93
N PRO A 381 23.27 -2.76 16.99
CA PRO A 381 23.39 -1.49 17.72
C PRO A 381 22.52 -0.36 17.19
N LEU A 382 22.10 -0.46 15.92
CA LEU A 382 21.17 0.50 15.28
C LEU A 382 19.71 0.07 15.45
N ALA A 383 19.46 -1.23 15.55
CA ALA A 383 18.11 -1.78 15.68
C ALA A 383 17.53 -1.59 17.09
N GLU A 384 18.33 -1.71 18.13
CA GLU A 384 17.88 -1.56 19.52
C GLU A 384 17.19 -0.20 19.81
N PRO A 385 17.79 0.97 19.47
CA PRO A 385 17.11 2.25 19.63
C PRO A 385 15.84 2.37 18.77
N ALA A 386 15.81 1.73 17.61
CA ALA A 386 14.66 1.74 16.71
C ALA A 386 13.47 0.92 17.27
N ILE A 387 13.75 -0.23 17.91
CA ILE A 387 12.75 -1.01 18.65
C ILE A 387 12.18 -0.16 19.79
N GLN A 388 13.05 0.44 20.61
CA GLN A 388 12.63 1.27 21.74
C GLN A 388 11.77 2.47 21.31
N ALA A 389 12.08 3.10 20.18
CA ALA A 389 11.32 4.24 19.68
C ALA A 389 9.86 3.88 19.33
N VAL A 390 9.63 2.67 18.81
CA VAL A 390 8.28 2.16 18.50
C VAL A 390 7.59 1.68 19.78
N GLU A 391 8.25 0.92 20.64
CA GLU A 391 7.69 0.44 21.91
C GLU A 391 7.29 1.60 22.85
N ALA A 392 8.05 2.69 22.84
CA ALA A 392 7.78 3.90 23.61
C ALA A 392 6.72 4.83 22.95
N GLY A 393 6.17 4.46 21.80
CA GLY A 393 5.15 5.25 21.09
C GLY A 393 5.68 6.55 20.47
N ARG A 394 7.00 6.73 20.35
CA ARG A 394 7.59 7.85 19.61
C ARG A 394 7.31 7.78 18.11
N ILE A 395 7.14 6.56 17.61
CA ILE A 395 6.67 6.25 16.27
C ILE A 395 5.46 5.36 16.39
N ARG A 396 4.34 5.76 15.77
CA ARG A 396 3.12 4.96 15.69
C ARG A 396 3.01 4.28 14.34
N ILE A 397 2.82 2.98 14.31
CA ILE A 397 2.55 2.21 13.09
C ILE A 397 1.04 2.00 12.97
N ILE A 398 0.47 2.42 11.86
CA ILE A 398 -0.98 2.43 11.61
C ILE A 398 -1.29 1.59 10.35
N PRO A 399 -2.15 0.57 10.44
CA PRO A 399 -2.82 0.06 11.64
C PRO A 399 -1.87 -0.66 12.60
N GLU A 400 -2.23 -0.66 13.87
CA GLU A 400 -1.42 -1.18 14.99
C GLU A 400 -0.99 -2.65 14.81
N GLY A 401 -1.80 -3.45 14.10
CA GLY A 401 -1.49 -4.86 13.83
C GLY A 401 -0.11 -5.09 13.18
N TRP A 402 0.46 -4.11 12.48
CA TRP A 402 1.79 -4.20 11.88
C TRP A 402 2.95 -3.97 12.85
N THR A 403 2.68 -3.42 14.03
CA THR A 403 3.70 -3.18 15.07
C THR A 403 4.38 -4.47 15.50
N ASN A 404 3.62 -5.53 15.73
CA ASN A 404 4.18 -6.83 16.11
C ASN A 404 5.07 -7.44 15.02
N ASN A 405 4.67 -7.29 13.76
CA ASN A 405 5.46 -7.76 12.63
C ASN A 405 6.79 -7.00 12.52
N TYR A 406 6.75 -5.67 12.70
CA TYR A 406 7.94 -4.83 12.74
C TYR A 406 8.89 -5.24 13.86
N LEU A 407 8.38 -5.36 15.09
CA LEU A 407 9.18 -5.71 16.27
C LEU A 407 9.77 -7.11 16.17
N GLY A 408 9.01 -8.10 15.70
CA GLY A 408 9.50 -9.46 15.49
C GLY A 408 10.67 -9.49 14.51
N TRP A 409 10.54 -8.83 13.36
CA TRP A 409 11.60 -8.76 12.37
C TRP A 409 12.85 -8.01 12.89
N MET A 410 12.65 -6.89 13.62
CA MET A 410 13.76 -6.10 14.16
C MET A 410 14.58 -6.84 15.23
N ARG A 411 13.93 -7.71 16.00
CA ARG A 411 14.61 -8.52 17.04
C ARG A 411 15.52 -9.59 16.43
N ASP A 412 15.13 -10.14 15.27
CA ASP A 412 15.86 -11.21 14.58
C ASP A 412 16.74 -10.69 13.43
N ILE A 413 16.91 -9.37 13.32
CA ILE A 413 17.63 -8.74 12.21
C ILE A 413 19.11 -9.17 12.19
N LYS A 414 19.57 -9.55 10.99
CA LYS A 414 20.97 -9.93 10.73
C LYS A 414 21.75 -8.77 10.13
N ASP A 415 23.10 -8.82 10.23
CA ASP A 415 24.00 -7.82 9.66
C ASP A 415 23.65 -7.57 8.18
N TRP A 416 23.57 -6.31 7.81
CA TRP A 416 23.13 -5.89 6.49
C TRP A 416 24.29 -5.86 5.49
N CYS A 417 24.26 -6.74 4.48
CA CYS A 417 25.17 -6.69 3.34
C CYS A 417 24.85 -5.48 2.45
N ILE A 418 25.77 -4.52 2.38
CA ILE A 418 25.57 -3.24 1.70
C ILE A 418 26.30 -3.12 0.36
N SER A 419 27.16 -4.08 -0.03
CA SER A 419 27.85 -4.04 -1.32
C SER A 419 27.09 -4.77 -2.42
N ARG A 420 27.09 -4.18 -3.62
CA ARG A 420 26.47 -4.74 -4.82
C ARG A 420 27.47 -4.68 -5.97
N GLN A 421 27.59 -5.78 -6.69
CA GLN A 421 28.53 -5.96 -7.80
C GLN A 421 27.93 -5.48 -9.13
N ILE A 422 27.29 -4.33 -9.11
CA ILE A 422 26.73 -3.65 -10.27
C ILE A 422 27.48 -2.34 -10.52
N TRP A 423 27.21 -1.67 -11.66
CA TRP A 423 27.89 -0.41 -11.99
C TRP A 423 27.08 0.82 -11.64
N TRP A 424 25.76 0.70 -11.63
CA TRP A 424 24.83 1.79 -11.36
C TRP A 424 24.51 1.91 -9.87
N GLY A 425 24.93 2.99 -9.24
CA GLY A 425 24.71 3.30 -7.83
C GLY A 425 25.85 4.12 -7.24
N HIS A 426 25.78 4.38 -5.94
CA HIS A 426 26.84 5.05 -5.18
C HIS A 426 28.03 4.12 -5.01
N GLN A 427 29.15 4.44 -5.64
CA GLN A 427 30.37 3.64 -5.49
C GLN A 427 30.89 3.74 -4.07
N ILE A 428 31.29 2.61 -3.49
CA ILE A 428 31.78 2.53 -2.11
C ILE A 428 33.05 3.39 -1.94
N PRO A 429 33.09 4.32 -0.95
CA PRO A 429 34.19 5.25 -0.77
C PRO A 429 35.37 4.62 0.00
N ALA A 430 35.90 3.55 -0.55
CA ALA A 430 37.05 2.83 -0.03
C ALA A 430 38.10 2.66 -1.13
N TRP A 431 39.34 2.92 -0.82
CA TRP A 431 40.48 2.83 -1.76
C TRP A 431 41.51 1.84 -1.26
N TYR A 432 42.12 1.13 -2.17
CA TYR A 432 43.18 0.16 -1.91
C TYR A 432 44.48 0.60 -2.55
N CYS A 433 45.55 0.70 -1.72
CA CYS A 433 46.87 0.98 -2.23
C CYS A 433 47.36 -0.19 -3.10
N CYS A 434 47.69 0.08 -4.36
CA CYS A 434 48.12 -0.94 -5.32
C CYS A 434 49.44 -1.64 -4.89
N HIS A 435 50.28 -0.97 -4.10
CA HIS A 435 51.52 -1.56 -3.58
C HIS A 435 51.30 -2.50 -2.38
N CYS A 436 50.53 -2.01 -1.36
CA CYS A 436 50.25 -2.81 -0.16
C CYS A 436 49.33 -4.00 -0.42
N ASN A 437 48.45 -3.94 -1.43
CA ASN A 437 47.46 -4.97 -1.74
C ASN A 437 47.71 -5.66 -3.10
N LYS A 438 48.93 -5.66 -3.59
CA LYS A 438 49.30 -6.14 -4.94
C LYS A 438 48.79 -7.55 -5.27
N GLU A 439 48.89 -8.48 -4.28
CA GLU A 439 48.47 -9.88 -4.44
C GLU A 439 46.97 -10.08 -4.14
N LEU A 440 46.29 -9.08 -3.57
CA LEU A 440 44.91 -9.13 -3.12
C LEU A 440 43.95 -8.41 -4.09
N ILE A 441 44.52 -7.75 -5.11
CA ILE A 441 43.77 -7.08 -6.18
C ILE A 441 43.96 -7.89 -7.45
N ILE A 442 42.90 -8.59 -7.89
CA ILE A 442 42.94 -9.47 -9.05
C ILE A 442 42.09 -8.87 -10.16
N GLU A 443 42.70 -8.63 -11.32
CA GLU A 443 41.99 -8.48 -12.58
C GLU A 443 41.70 -9.87 -13.12
N GLY A 444 40.46 -10.35 -12.95
CA GLY A 444 40.09 -11.68 -13.38
C GLY A 444 40.20 -11.83 -14.89
N ALA A 445 41.08 -12.73 -15.38
CA ALA A 445 41.00 -13.20 -16.73
C ALA A 445 39.63 -13.85 -16.96
N ALA A 446 39.02 -13.59 -18.13
CA ALA A 446 37.83 -14.31 -18.56
C ALA A 446 38.12 -15.82 -18.44
N THR A 447 37.53 -16.50 -17.45
CA THR A 447 37.64 -17.94 -17.31
C THR A 447 37.00 -18.56 -18.53
N THR A 448 37.82 -19.29 -19.26
CA THR A 448 37.58 -20.20 -20.37
C THR A 448 36.12 -20.64 -20.54
N ALA A 449 35.55 -20.23 -21.61
CA ALA A 449 34.50 -20.77 -22.47
C ALA A 449 33.54 -19.70 -23.07
N SER A 450 33.65 -18.44 -22.68
CA SER A 450 32.94 -17.34 -23.33
C SER A 450 33.84 -16.10 -23.31
N ALA A 451 34.59 -15.94 -24.39
CA ALA A 451 35.58 -14.85 -24.60
C ALA A 451 34.96 -13.44 -24.73
N THR A 452 33.78 -13.18 -24.16
CA THR A 452 33.01 -11.94 -24.37
C THR A 452 32.85 -11.05 -23.17
N ARG A 453 33.37 -11.41 -21.99
CA ARG A 453 33.23 -10.55 -20.78
C ARG A 453 34.55 -9.89 -20.42
N ALA A 454 34.52 -8.57 -20.21
CA ALA A 454 35.66 -7.80 -19.69
C ALA A 454 36.12 -8.33 -18.33
N PRO A 455 37.45 -8.30 -18.03
CA PRO A 455 37.99 -8.75 -16.76
C PRO A 455 37.34 -7.97 -15.61
N ARG A 456 36.86 -8.69 -14.60
CA ARG A 456 36.28 -8.08 -13.42
C ARG A 456 37.37 -7.87 -12.36
N LEU A 457 37.49 -6.63 -11.91
CA LEU A 457 38.32 -6.29 -10.77
C LEU A 457 37.71 -6.92 -9.51
N THR A 458 38.48 -7.72 -8.78
CA THR A 458 38.06 -8.38 -7.54
C THR A 458 39.06 -8.05 -6.43
N ILE A 459 38.53 -7.58 -5.31
CA ILE A 459 39.31 -7.32 -4.08
C ILE A 459 39.17 -8.54 -3.16
N LEU A 460 40.24 -9.22 -2.86
CA LEU A 460 40.22 -10.41 -2.02
C LEU A 460 40.08 -10.08 -0.52
N GLN A 461 39.75 -11.10 0.28
CA GLN A 461 39.79 -11.01 1.74
C GLN A 461 41.18 -10.72 2.23
N GLY A 462 41.31 -9.85 3.24
CA GLY A 462 42.60 -9.41 3.78
C GLY A 462 43.13 -8.10 3.18
N ALA A 463 42.57 -7.62 2.06
CA ALA A 463 42.91 -6.29 1.56
C ALA A 463 42.50 -5.20 2.56
N ILE A 464 43.41 -4.25 2.80
CA ILE A 464 43.22 -3.17 3.78
C ILE A 464 42.69 -1.94 3.06
N PRO A 465 41.41 -1.53 3.29
CA PRO A 465 40.84 -0.35 2.70
C PRO A 465 41.27 0.93 3.41
N ILE A 466 41.40 1.99 2.67
CA ILE A 466 41.49 3.37 3.19
C ILE A 466 40.12 4.01 2.86
N VAL A 467 39.33 4.25 3.92
CA VAL A 467 37.96 4.82 3.75
C VAL A 467 38.03 6.33 3.92
N GLY A 468 37.36 7.06 3.04
CA GLY A 468 37.32 8.51 3.09
C GLY A 468 36.30 9.06 2.08
N LYS A 469 35.99 10.36 2.14
CA LYS A 469 35.06 11.03 1.18
C LYS A 469 35.70 11.25 -0.21
N THR A 470 37.04 11.28 -0.23
CA THR A 470 37.83 11.46 -1.45
C THR A 470 39.00 10.47 -1.47
N ALA A 471 39.55 10.23 -2.65
CA ALA A 471 40.71 9.40 -2.82
C ALA A 471 41.90 9.93 -1.97
N PRO A 472 42.63 9.05 -1.28
CA PRO A 472 43.82 9.47 -0.52
C PRO A 472 44.91 9.92 -1.49
N SER A 473 45.68 10.93 -1.10
CA SER A 473 46.81 11.41 -1.87
C SER A 473 48.10 10.55 -1.68
N ILE A 474 48.23 9.94 -0.50
CA ILE A 474 49.38 9.11 -0.12
C ILE A 474 48.91 7.96 0.77
N CYS A 475 49.45 6.78 0.56
CA CYS A 475 49.18 5.61 1.41
C CYS A 475 49.88 5.77 2.79
N PRO A 476 49.10 5.70 3.89
CA PRO A 476 49.71 5.83 5.23
C PRO A 476 50.66 4.68 5.59
N GLY A 477 50.56 3.53 4.94
CA GLY A 477 51.38 2.35 5.21
C GLY A 477 52.71 2.29 4.46
N CYS A 478 52.73 2.78 3.19
CA CYS A 478 53.92 2.64 2.33
C CYS A 478 54.34 3.92 1.61
N GLY A 479 53.59 5.02 1.72
CA GLY A 479 53.85 6.25 0.97
C GLY A 479 53.47 6.22 -0.52
N GLY A 480 52.92 5.12 -1.03
CA GLY A 480 52.50 4.97 -2.40
C GLY A 480 51.36 5.92 -2.78
N ARG A 481 51.26 6.23 -4.07
CA ARG A 481 50.25 7.20 -4.61
C ARG A 481 49.27 6.57 -5.60
N GLN A 482 49.34 5.27 -5.82
CA GLN A 482 48.44 4.56 -6.71
C GLN A 482 47.39 3.82 -5.92
N PHE A 483 46.12 4.13 -6.23
CA PHE A 483 44.99 3.56 -5.53
C PHE A 483 43.95 3.07 -6.53
N ILE A 484 43.25 2.01 -6.18
CA ILE A 484 42.07 1.52 -6.83
C ILE A 484 40.89 1.71 -5.88
N GLN A 485 39.82 2.33 -6.37
CA GLN A 485 38.58 2.42 -5.60
C GLN A 485 37.85 1.08 -5.62
N GLU A 486 37.16 0.75 -4.51
CA GLU A 486 36.24 -0.39 -4.45
C GLU A 486 35.32 -0.42 -5.67
N PRO A 487 35.31 -1.49 -6.49
CA PRO A 487 34.50 -1.54 -7.69
C PRO A 487 32.99 -1.64 -7.42
N ASP A 488 32.62 -2.14 -6.25
CA ASP A 488 31.24 -2.33 -5.85
C ASP A 488 30.55 -1.00 -5.53
N VAL A 489 29.23 -0.99 -5.68
CA VAL A 489 28.38 0.12 -5.26
C VAL A 489 27.57 -0.26 -4.02
N LEU A 490 27.04 0.74 -3.33
CA LEU A 490 26.17 0.54 -2.18
C LEU A 490 24.79 0.00 -2.61
N ASP A 491 24.19 -0.77 -1.74
CA ASP A 491 22.78 -1.16 -1.83
C ASP A 491 21.89 0.10 -1.99
N THR A 492 20.91 0.06 -2.89
CA THR A 492 19.94 1.13 -3.09
C THR A 492 19.32 1.61 -1.79
N TRP A 493 19.01 0.66 -0.91
CA TRP A 493 18.41 0.96 0.39
C TRP A 493 19.32 1.75 1.33
N PHE A 494 20.60 1.80 1.09
CA PHE A 494 21.53 2.59 1.90
C PHE A 494 21.28 4.09 1.71
N SER A 495 21.16 4.57 0.49
CA SER A 495 20.81 5.95 0.19
C SER A 495 19.35 6.28 0.53
N SER A 496 18.42 5.34 0.24
CA SER A 496 17.00 5.52 0.50
C SER A 496 16.68 5.59 2.00
N ALA A 497 17.50 4.95 2.86
CA ALA A 497 17.37 5.05 4.32
C ALA A 497 17.67 6.44 4.89
N LEU A 498 18.33 7.31 4.13
CA LEU A 498 18.67 8.66 4.53
C LEU A 498 17.62 9.69 4.10
N TRP A 499 16.61 9.27 3.35
CA TRP A 499 15.63 10.10 2.65
C TRP A 499 14.99 11.18 3.53
N PRO A 500 14.54 10.94 4.77
CA PRO A 500 13.85 11.94 5.59
C PRO A 500 14.72 13.15 5.97
N PHE A 501 16.02 13.03 5.96
CA PHE A 501 16.94 14.11 6.35
C PHE A 501 17.90 14.55 5.26
N SER A 502 18.35 13.63 4.41
CA SER A 502 19.23 13.99 3.29
C SER A 502 18.53 14.87 2.27
N THR A 503 17.22 14.67 2.04
CA THR A 503 16.40 15.49 1.16
C THR A 503 16.23 16.93 1.66
N LEU A 504 16.31 17.11 2.97
CA LEU A 504 16.22 18.42 3.63
C LEU A 504 17.58 19.14 3.78
N GLY A 505 18.65 18.53 3.20
CA GLY A 505 19.97 19.16 3.09
C GLY A 505 21.04 18.65 4.03
N TRP A 506 20.76 17.67 4.91
CA TRP A 506 21.81 17.05 5.74
C TRP A 506 22.95 16.50 4.85
N PRO A 507 24.25 16.68 5.23
CA PRO A 507 24.77 16.97 6.56
C PRO A 507 24.82 18.45 6.97
N GLU A 508 24.45 19.38 6.09
CA GLU A 508 24.38 20.79 6.44
C GLU A 508 23.14 21.08 7.32
N GLN A 509 23.26 22.06 8.20
CA GLN A 509 22.19 22.50 9.12
C GLN A 509 21.29 23.54 8.40
N THR A 510 20.56 23.10 7.38
CA THR A 510 19.70 23.97 6.56
C THR A 510 18.47 24.44 7.34
N PRO A 511 17.82 25.54 6.91
CA PRO A 511 16.53 25.95 7.47
C PRO A 511 15.45 24.87 7.27
N ASP A 512 15.41 24.21 6.10
CA ASP A 512 14.47 23.14 5.82
C ASP A 512 14.62 21.96 6.79
N LEU A 513 15.87 21.54 7.07
CA LEU A 513 16.16 20.47 8.02
C LEU A 513 15.67 20.82 9.42
N LYS A 514 15.90 22.06 9.87
CA LYS A 514 15.47 22.53 11.19
C LYS A 514 13.96 22.63 11.33
N THR A 515 13.25 22.98 10.25
CA THR A 515 11.81 23.19 10.25
C THR A 515 11.03 21.88 10.06
N TYR A 516 11.45 21.01 9.14
CA TYR A 516 10.65 19.89 8.67
C TYR A 516 11.12 18.52 9.16
N TYR A 517 12.24 18.41 9.89
CA TYR A 517 12.64 17.17 10.54
C TYR A 517 12.36 17.23 12.05
N PRO A 518 11.75 16.21 12.65
CA PRO A 518 11.19 14.98 12.08
C PRO A 518 10.03 15.26 11.12
N THR A 519 9.90 14.44 10.07
CA THR A 519 8.71 14.52 9.22
C THR A 519 7.46 14.05 9.99
N SER A 520 6.27 14.47 9.56
CA SER A 520 5.04 14.24 10.34
C SER A 520 4.50 12.83 10.14
N THR A 521 4.30 12.45 8.89
CA THR A 521 3.70 11.17 8.52
C THR A 521 4.47 10.55 7.36
N LEU A 522 4.72 9.26 7.45
CA LEU A 522 5.20 8.44 6.34
C LEU A 522 4.06 7.56 5.86
N VAL A 523 3.75 7.59 4.55
CA VAL A 523 2.77 6.70 3.93
C VAL A 523 3.52 5.66 3.10
N THR A 524 3.28 4.38 3.35
CA THR A 524 4.06 3.30 2.73
C THR A 524 3.23 2.06 2.46
N GLY A 525 3.70 1.19 1.56
CA GLY A 525 3.20 -0.17 1.43
C GLY A 525 3.84 -1.12 2.43
N LEU A 526 3.17 -2.21 2.74
CA LEU A 526 3.68 -3.26 3.62
C LEU A 526 5.00 -3.87 3.12
N ASP A 527 5.12 -4.02 1.81
CA ASP A 527 6.24 -4.66 1.12
C ASP A 527 7.58 -3.94 1.31
N ILE A 528 7.57 -2.67 1.70
CA ILE A 528 8.79 -1.90 1.98
C ILE A 528 8.93 -1.47 3.45
N LEU A 529 8.10 -1.99 4.35
CA LEU A 529 8.18 -1.69 5.79
C LEU A 529 9.57 -2.04 6.37
N PHE A 530 10.11 -3.20 6.03
CA PHE A 530 11.41 -3.66 6.51
C PHE A 530 12.58 -3.14 5.68
N PHE A 531 12.39 -3.06 4.36
CA PHE A 531 13.43 -2.57 3.44
C PHE A 531 13.77 -1.10 3.65
N TRP A 532 12.74 -0.29 3.89
CA TRP A 532 12.86 1.16 3.87
C TRP A 532 12.56 1.80 5.22
N VAL A 533 11.38 1.54 5.79
CA VAL A 533 10.95 2.23 7.02
C VAL A 533 11.86 1.90 8.19
N ALA A 534 12.13 0.63 8.44
CA ALA A 534 13.01 0.20 9.53
C ALA A 534 14.41 0.81 9.39
N ARG A 535 14.95 0.85 8.17
CA ARG A 535 16.27 1.44 7.90
C ARG A 535 16.28 2.94 8.07
N MET A 536 15.23 3.66 7.67
CA MET A 536 15.09 5.09 7.95
C MET A 536 15.05 5.39 9.45
N ILE A 537 14.34 4.58 10.22
CA ILE A 537 14.29 4.75 11.68
C ILE A 537 15.68 4.60 12.30
N MET A 538 16.41 3.55 11.93
CA MET A 538 17.77 3.31 12.41
C MET A 538 18.72 4.45 12.06
N MET A 539 18.72 4.90 10.79
CA MET A 539 19.61 5.97 10.33
C MET A 539 19.21 7.33 10.89
N GLY A 540 17.92 7.64 10.99
CA GLY A 540 17.42 8.86 11.59
C GLY A 540 17.84 9.00 13.06
N LEU A 541 17.63 7.97 13.86
CA LEU A 541 18.07 7.95 15.26
C LEU A 541 19.59 8.07 15.40
N LYS A 542 20.37 7.43 14.54
CA LYS A 542 21.83 7.46 14.57
C LYS A 542 22.41 8.83 14.22
N PHE A 543 21.91 9.47 13.15
CA PHE A 543 22.55 10.67 12.59
C PHE A 543 21.88 11.97 12.98
N MET A 544 20.58 11.93 13.30
CA MET A 544 19.81 13.09 13.73
C MET A 544 19.50 13.12 15.23
N GLY A 545 19.64 11.98 15.93
CA GLY A 545 19.33 11.88 17.36
C GLY A 545 17.83 11.86 17.69
N ASP A 546 16.96 11.94 16.68
CA ASP A 546 15.51 11.86 16.82
C ASP A 546 14.90 10.95 15.76
N VAL A 547 13.64 10.55 15.97
CA VAL A 547 12.88 9.73 15.03
C VAL A 547 12.74 10.44 13.69
N PRO A 548 12.76 9.72 12.55
CA PRO A 548 12.65 10.37 11.24
C PRO A 548 11.22 10.81 10.88
N PHE A 549 10.22 10.23 11.53
CA PHE A 549 8.79 10.52 11.36
C PHE A 549 8.04 10.07 12.61
N ARG A 550 6.83 10.63 12.80
CA ARG A 550 6.01 10.31 13.99
C ARG A 550 4.99 9.21 13.71
N ASP A 551 4.35 9.26 12.57
CA ASP A 551 3.35 8.29 12.16
C ASP A 551 3.81 7.53 10.91
N VAL A 552 3.56 6.23 10.86
CA VAL A 552 3.78 5.37 9.70
C VAL A 552 2.44 4.76 9.32
N TYR A 553 1.82 5.28 8.26
CA TYR A 553 0.61 4.71 7.72
C TYR A 553 0.93 3.67 6.66
N VAL A 554 0.58 2.41 6.95
CA VAL A 554 0.80 1.27 6.05
C VAL A 554 -0.50 1.00 5.30
N HIS A 555 -0.55 1.41 4.03
CA HIS A 555 -1.72 1.20 3.18
C HIS A 555 -1.81 -0.22 2.64
N ALA A 556 -3.03 -0.61 2.25
CA ALA A 556 -3.32 -1.90 1.62
C ALA A 556 -2.71 -2.02 0.21
N LEU A 557 -2.58 -3.24 -0.29
CA LEU A 557 -2.17 -3.48 -1.67
C LEU A 557 -3.37 -3.42 -2.62
N VAL A 558 -3.13 -2.91 -3.82
CA VAL A 558 -4.14 -2.93 -4.90
C VAL A 558 -3.98 -4.21 -5.71
N ARG A 559 -5.10 -4.94 -5.84
CA ARG A 559 -5.23 -6.17 -6.64
C ARG A 559 -6.22 -5.94 -7.77
N ASP A 560 -6.23 -6.82 -8.76
CA ASP A 560 -7.26 -6.82 -9.81
C ASP A 560 -8.64 -7.20 -9.24
N ALA A 561 -9.65 -7.18 -10.08
CA ALA A 561 -11.04 -7.49 -9.71
C ALA A 561 -11.20 -8.90 -9.11
N GLU A 562 -10.40 -9.86 -9.55
CA GLU A 562 -10.35 -11.25 -9.08
C GLU A 562 -9.56 -11.39 -7.77
N GLY A 563 -8.88 -10.34 -7.33
CA GLY A 563 -8.04 -10.35 -6.11
C GLY A 563 -6.63 -10.90 -6.34
N GLN A 564 -6.15 -10.98 -7.59
CA GLN A 564 -4.79 -11.40 -7.91
C GLN A 564 -3.82 -10.21 -7.83
N LYS A 565 -2.57 -10.49 -7.47
CA LYS A 565 -1.52 -9.47 -7.51
C LYS A 565 -1.29 -9.01 -8.95
N MET A 566 -1.37 -7.71 -9.18
CA MET A 566 -1.10 -7.10 -10.48
C MET A 566 0.38 -7.25 -10.85
N SER A 567 0.64 -7.66 -12.08
CA SER A 567 2.00 -7.71 -12.63
C SER A 567 1.99 -7.53 -14.15
N LYS A 568 3.03 -6.87 -14.68
CA LYS A 568 3.19 -6.67 -16.14
C LYS A 568 3.25 -8.01 -16.91
N SER A 569 3.80 -9.06 -16.28
CA SER A 569 3.89 -10.39 -16.88
C SER A 569 2.54 -11.11 -17.00
N LYS A 570 1.55 -10.77 -16.17
CA LYS A 570 0.18 -11.31 -16.24
C LYS A 570 -0.75 -10.47 -17.13
N GLY A 571 -0.33 -9.26 -17.52
CA GLY A 571 -1.14 -8.36 -18.32
C GLY A 571 -2.34 -7.74 -17.58
N ASN A 572 -2.39 -7.84 -16.24
CA ASN A 572 -3.49 -7.36 -15.39
C ASN A 572 -3.17 -6.04 -14.66
N VAL A 573 -2.17 -5.30 -15.13
CA VAL A 573 -1.81 -4.00 -14.54
C VAL A 573 -2.73 -2.92 -15.09
N ILE A 574 -3.41 -2.23 -14.20
CA ILE A 574 -4.21 -1.04 -14.53
C ILE A 574 -3.26 0.16 -14.62
N ASP A 575 -3.21 0.79 -15.78
CA ASP A 575 -2.46 2.03 -15.98
C ASP A 575 -3.28 3.23 -15.47
N PRO A 576 -2.82 3.96 -14.45
CA PRO A 576 -3.56 5.09 -13.91
C PRO A 576 -3.80 6.20 -14.95
N LEU A 577 -2.90 6.40 -15.91
CA LEU A 577 -3.11 7.41 -16.97
C LEU A 577 -4.32 7.07 -17.84
N HIS A 578 -4.45 5.82 -18.25
CA HIS A 578 -5.60 5.37 -19.05
C HIS A 578 -6.91 5.57 -18.28
N VAL A 579 -6.93 5.20 -17.01
CA VAL A 579 -8.09 5.37 -16.13
C VAL A 579 -8.45 6.85 -15.95
N MET A 580 -7.46 7.71 -15.71
CA MET A 580 -7.68 9.15 -15.59
C MET A 580 -8.21 9.77 -16.89
N GLU A 581 -7.75 9.30 -18.04
CA GLU A 581 -8.27 9.74 -19.33
C GLU A 581 -9.71 9.33 -19.58
N GLN A 582 -10.12 8.16 -19.11
CA GLN A 582 -11.46 7.63 -19.32
C GLN A 582 -12.49 8.15 -18.31
N PHE A 583 -12.12 8.27 -17.04
CA PHE A 583 -13.05 8.56 -15.95
C PHE A 583 -12.79 9.89 -15.23
N GLY A 584 -11.63 10.51 -15.44
CA GLY A 584 -11.17 11.69 -14.72
C GLY A 584 -10.33 11.35 -13.48
N THR A 585 -9.43 12.27 -13.13
CA THR A 585 -8.50 12.12 -12.01
C THR A 585 -9.22 12.05 -10.67
N ASP A 586 -10.19 12.93 -10.44
CA ASP A 586 -10.94 13.00 -9.18
C ASP A 586 -11.73 11.72 -8.92
N ALA A 587 -12.28 11.08 -9.96
CA ALA A 587 -12.98 9.81 -9.84
C ALA A 587 -12.04 8.68 -9.38
N LEU A 588 -10.82 8.61 -9.93
CA LEU A 588 -9.81 7.65 -9.50
C LEU A 588 -9.39 7.89 -8.05
N ARG A 589 -9.05 9.13 -7.70
CA ARG A 589 -8.61 9.53 -6.35
C ARG A 589 -9.67 9.17 -5.31
N PHE A 590 -10.92 9.55 -5.55
CA PHE A 590 -12.02 9.26 -4.63
C PHE A 590 -12.27 7.75 -4.50
N THR A 591 -12.20 6.99 -5.61
CA THR A 591 -12.31 5.53 -5.58
C THR A 591 -11.26 4.92 -4.68
N LEU A 592 -9.99 5.29 -4.87
CA LEU A 592 -8.88 4.75 -4.10
C LEU A 592 -9.00 5.09 -2.61
N ALA A 593 -9.38 6.34 -2.28
CA ALA A 593 -9.62 6.76 -0.90
C ALA A 593 -10.78 6.00 -0.24
N SER A 594 -11.90 5.85 -0.95
CA SER A 594 -13.09 5.14 -0.42
C SER A 594 -12.87 3.65 -0.17
N MET A 595 -11.86 3.06 -0.82
CA MET A 595 -11.50 1.66 -0.67
C MET A 595 -10.31 1.44 0.27
N ALA A 596 -9.67 2.50 0.77
CA ALA A 596 -8.47 2.44 1.62
C ALA A 596 -8.79 2.04 3.06
N SER A 597 -9.45 0.89 3.23
CA SER A 597 -9.69 0.32 4.57
C SER A 597 -8.42 -0.30 5.14
N PRO A 598 -8.05 0.01 6.38
CA PRO A 598 -6.87 -0.57 7.02
C PRO A 598 -6.89 -2.10 7.04
N GLY A 599 -5.77 -2.73 6.66
CA GLY A 599 -5.58 -4.18 6.74
C GLY A 599 -6.31 -5.04 5.70
N ARG A 600 -6.93 -4.44 4.69
CA ARG A 600 -7.61 -5.17 3.60
C ARG A 600 -7.09 -4.76 2.25
N ASP A 601 -6.68 -5.74 1.43
CA ASP A 601 -6.31 -5.48 0.03
C ASP A 601 -7.50 -4.92 -0.77
N ILE A 602 -7.20 -3.98 -1.63
CA ILE A 602 -8.18 -3.29 -2.48
C ILE A 602 -8.37 -4.12 -3.76
N LYS A 603 -9.56 -4.65 -3.99
CA LYS A 603 -9.94 -5.24 -5.27
C LYS A 603 -10.51 -4.14 -6.17
N LEU A 604 -9.70 -3.67 -7.10
CA LEU A 604 -10.07 -2.57 -7.99
C LEU A 604 -10.72 -3.10 -9.26
N ALA A 605 -11.95 -2.63 -9.51
CA ALA A 605 -12.70 -2.86 -10.73
C ALA A 605 -13.05 -1.51 -11.37
N GLU A 606 -13.05 -1.43 -12.69
CA GLU A 606 -13.31 -0.18 -13.43
C GLU A 606 -14.72 0.36 -13.20
N GLU A 607 -15.70 -0.51 -13.00
CA GLU A 607 -17.11 -0.14 -12.72
C GLU A 607 -17.23 0.70 -11.43
N ARG A 608 -16.34 0.50 -10.46
CA ARG A 608 -16.31 1.35 -9.26
C ARG A 608 -15.83 2.76 -9.55
N ILE A 609 -14.83 2.88 -10.42
CA ILE A 609 -14.32 4.20 -10.83
C ILE A 609 -15.40 4.94 -11.65
N GLU A 610 -16.10 4.22 -12.52
CA GLU A 610 -17.24 4.75 -13.25
C GLU A 610 -18.35 5.25 -12.31
N GLY A 611 -18.64 4.52 -11.25
CA GLY A 611 -19.57 4.94 -10.19
C GLY A 611 -19.22 6.31 -9.61
N TYR A 612 -17.94 6.55 -9.32
CA TYR A 612 -17.50 7.84 -8.79
C TYR A 612 -17.33 8.94 -9.84
N ARG A 613 -17.14 8.60 -11.13
CA ARG A 613 -17.34 9.56 -12.24
C ARG A 613 -18.79 10.04 -12.26
N ASN A 614 -19.76 9.15 -12.09
CA ASN A 614 -21.17 9.52 -12.02
C ASN A 614 -21.48 10.38 -10.78
N PHE A 615 -20.79 10.16 -9.68
CA PHE A 615 -20.85 11.01 -8.50
C PHE A 615 -20.33 12.43 -8.79
N ALA A 616 -19.18 12.56 -9.47
CA ALA A 616 -18.67 13.86 -9.92
C ALA A 616 -19.69 14.61 -10.80
N ASN A 617 -20.31 13.90 -11.75
CA ASN A 617 -21.36 14.46 -12.61
C ASN A 617 -22.61 14.88 -11.81
N LYS A 618 -22.98 14.14 -10.76
CA LYS A 618 -24.09 14.51 -9.88
C LYS A 618 -23.79 15.80 -9.11
N ILE A 619 -22.58 15.94 -8.57
CA ILE A 619 -22.11 17.16 -7.91
C ILE A 619 -22.15 18.35 -8.88
N TRP A 620 -21.64 18.16 -10.09
CA TRP A 620 -21.66 19.17 -11.13
C TRP A 620 -23.08 19.67 -11.45
N ASN A 621 -24.02 18.75 -11.63
CA ASN A 621 -25.42 19.09 -11.90
C ASN A 621 -26.11 19.77 -10.70
N ALA A 622 -25.79 19.35 -9.48
CA ALA A 622 -26.28 20.00 -8.27
C ALA A 622 -25.76 21.44 -8.15
N ALA A 623 -24.47 21.67 -8.45
CA ALA A 623 -23.88 22.99 -8.50
C ALA A 623 -24.54 23.88 -9.57
N ARG A 624 -24.78 23.34 -10.77
CA ARG A 624 -25.50 24.06 -11.82
C ARG A 624 -26.92 24.44 -11.40
N PHE A 625 -27.64 23.51 -10.78
CA PHE A 625 -28.97 23.79 -10.24
C PHE A 625 -28.91 24.93 -9.20
N SER A 626 -27.93 24.87 -8.29
CA SER A 626 -27.75 25.91 -7.28
C SER A 626 -27.45 27.26 -7.92
N LEU A 627 -26.51 27.34 -8.84
CA LEU A 627 -26.10 28.57 -9.53
C LEU A 627 -27.28 29.24 -10.29
N ILE A 628 -28.12 28.46 -10.97
CA ILE A 628 -29.31 28.97 -11.68
C ILE A 628 -30.30 29.61 -10.67
N ASN A 629 -30.39 29.10 -9.46
CA ASN A 629 -31.30 29.58 -8.41
C ASN A 629 -30.69 30.68 -7.52
N LEU A 630 -29.45 31.09 -7.76
CA LEU A 630 -28.82 32.19 -7.02
C LEU A 630 -29.20 33.59 -7.60
N ASP A 631 -29.90 33.67 -8.72
CA ASP A 631 -30.39 34.92 -9.26
C ASP A 631 -31.47 35.51 -8.32
N GLY A 632 -31.14 36.69 -7.74
CA GLY A 632 -31.98 37.38 -6.79
C GLY A 632 -31.30 37.75 -5.49
N PRO A 633 -32.00 38.49 -4.60
CA PRO A 633 -31.45 38.91 -3.36
C PRO A 633 -31.09 37.74 -2.45
N ARG A 634 -29.98 37.89 -1.73
CA ARG A 634 -29.52 36.99 -0.67
C ARG A 634 -29.45 37.80 0.61
N THR A 635 -29.94 37.24 1.69
CA THR A 635 -29.90 37.88 2.98
C THR A 635 -29.26 36.96 3.99
N ALA A 636 -28.28 37.46 4.72
CA ALA A 636 -27.71 36.76 5.86
C ALA A 636 -28.78 36.74 6.98
N ILE A 637 -29.35 35.56 7.19
CA ILE A 637 -30.34 35.29 8.23
C ILE A 637 -29.66 34.42 9.30
N ALA A 638 -29.98 34.69 10.57
CA ALA A 638 -29.45 33.85 11.64
C ALA A 638 -29.87 32.38 11.42
N PRO A 639 -29.02 31.40 11.68
CA PRO A 639 -29.34 29.99 11.42
C PRO A 639 -30.68 29.54 12.05
N ALA A 640 -31.04 30.03 13.22
CA ALA A 640 -32.27 29.69 13.90
C ALA A 640 -33.56 30.24 13.24
N GLU A 641 -33.44 31.27 12.38
CA GLU A 641 -34.56 31.91 11.68
C GLU A 641 -34.74 31.34 10.26
N ARG A 642 -33.84 30.44 9.82
CA ARG A 642 -33.93 29.79 8.50
C ARG A 642 -35.06 28.77 8.46
N THR A 643 -35.49 28.41 7.26
CA THR A 643 -36.54 27.40 7.04
C THR A 643 -36.14 26.02 7.57
N PHE A 644 -37.13 25.14 7.73
CA PHE A 644 -36.85 23.75 8.17
C PHE A 644 -35.80 23.05 7.31
N PRO A 645 -35.87 23.00 5.95
CA PRO A 645 -34.84 22.35 5.13
C PRO A 645 -33.46 23.00 5.29
N ASP A 646 -33.43 24.32 5.39
CA ASP A 646 -32.18 25.07 5.51
C ASP A 646 -31.46 24.78 6.84
N ARG A 647 -32.21 24.74 7.93
CA ARG A 647 -31.67 24.36 9.24
C ARG A 647 -31.22 22.91 9.30
N TRP A 648 -32.00 22.03 8.71
CA TRP A 648 -31.67 20.59 8.63
C TRP A 648 -30.38 20.36 7.87
N ILE A 649 -30.23 20.89 6.65
CA ILE A 649 -29.03 20.63 5.85
C ILE A 649 -27.76 21.19 6.46
N LEU A 650 -27.85 22.35 7.12
CA LEU A 650 -26.71 22.93 7.85
C LEU A 650 -26.33 22.08 9.07
N SER A 651 -27.31 21.52 9.78
CA SER A 651 -27.02 20.57 10.89
C SER A 651 -26.33 19.30 10.38
N ARG A 652 -26.80 18.76 9.25
CA ARG A 652 -26.19 17.58 8.61
C ARG A 652 -24.78 17.85 8.10
N LEU A 653 -24.57 19.03 7.48
CA LEU A 653 -23.24 19.46 7.03
C LEU A 653 -22.27 19.58 8.23
N ASN A 654 -22.75 20.17 9.33
CA ASN A 654 -21.98 20.32 10.55
C ASN A 654 -21.51 18.95 11.10
N HIS A 655 -22.45 18.01 11.19
CA HIS A 655 -22.13 16.63 11.60
C HIS A 655 -21.14 15.94 10.63
N THR A 656 -21.29 16.18 9.32
CA THR A 656 -20.37 15.63 8.31
C THR A 656 -18.96 16.21 8.47
N ILE A 657 -18.82 17.50 8.77
CA ILE A 657 -17.52 18.14 9.04
C ILE A 657 -16.82 17.46 10.23
N GLU A 658 -17.54 17.21 11.32
CA GLU A 658 -17.00 16.51 12.49
C GLU A 658 -16.53 15.11 12.16
N ILE A 659 -17.36 14.31 11.47
CA ILE A 659 -16.99 12.94 11.06
C ILE A 659 -15.77 12.96 10.16
N VAL A 660 -15.79 13.73 9.08
CA VAL A 660 -14.69 13.75 8.11
C VAL A 660 -13.38 14.16 8.78
N THR A 661 -13.42 15.16 9.65
CA THR A 661 -12.23 15.62 10.37
C THR A 661 -11.68 14.53 11.30
N SER A 662 -12.55 13.91 12.11
CA SER A 662 -12.13 12.86 13.06
C SER A 662 -11.61 11.60 12.33
N GLU A 663 -12.24 11.22 11.22
CA GLU A 663 -11.81 10.04 10.45
C GLU A 663 -10.49 10.29 9.69
N LEU A 664 -10.23 11.53 9.23
CA LEU A 664 -8.93 11.90 8.67
C LEU A 664 -7.83 11.88 9.73
N GLU A 665 -8.10 12.34 10.96
CA GLU A 665 -7.17 12.24 12.09
C GLU A 665 -6.86 10.78 12.48
N ALA A 666 -7.84 9.90 12.32
CA ALA A 666 -7.71 8.46 12.55
C ALA A 666 -7.14 7.69 11.35
N TYR A 667 -6.76 8.36 10.27
CA TYR A 667 -6.31 7.74 9.00
C TYR A 667 -7.35 6.79 8.38
N ARG A 668 -8.66 7.08 8.57
CA ARG A 668 -9.77 6.32 8.03
C ARG A 668 -10.34 7.01 6.78
N PHE A 669 -9.54 7.03 5.73
CA PHE A 669 -9.91 7.66 4.45
C PHE A 669 -11.19 7.06 3.84
N ASP A 670 -11.40 5.76 4.02
CA ASP A 670 -12.60 5.03 3.62
C ASP A 670 -13.86 5.60 4.27
N ARG A 671 -13.83 5.88 5.58
CA ARG A 671 -14.97 6.43 6.32
C ARG A 671 -15.20 7.90 6.01
N ALA A 672 -14.12 8.68 5.92
CA ALA A 672 -14.21 10.08 5.52
C ALA A 672 -14.85 10.24 4.13
N ALA A 673 -14.39 9.46 3.14
CA ALA A 673 -14.97 9.45 1.80
C ALA A 673 -16.44 8.99 1.79
N ASN A 674 -16.78 7.97 2.59
CA ASN A 674 -18.17 7.52 2.69
C ASN A 674 -19.09 8.58 3.33
N ALA A 675 -18.65 9.28 4.38
CA ALA A 675 -19.42 10.36 4.99
C ALA A 675 -19.71 11.50 3.99
N LEU A 676 -18.69 11.90 3.21
CA LEU A 676 -18.85 12.88 2.12
C LEU A 676 -19.84 12.39 1.06
N TYR A 677 -19.74 11.14 0.64
CA TYR A 677 -20.64 10.56 -0.35
C TYR A 677 -22.09 10.54 0.15
N GLN A 678 -22.35 10.08 1.39
CA GLN A 678 -23.67 10.02 1.99
C GLN A 678 -24.30 11.42 2.08
N PHE A 679 -23.55 12.39 2.60
CA PHE A 679 -24.04 13.76 2.70
C PHE A 679 -24.36 14.36 1.33
N ILE A 680 -23.40 14.30 0.39
CA ILE A 680 -23.56 14.98 -0.90
C ILE A 680 -24.62 14.29 -1.75
N TRP A 681 -24.57 12.97 -1.88
CA TRP A 681 -25.48 12.24 -2.75
C TRP A 681 -26.88 12.17 -2.18
N HIS A 682 -27.02 11.69 -0.94
CA HIS A 682 -28.32 11.36 -0.39
C HIS A 682 -28.98 12.53 0.34
N GLU A 683 -28.22 13.29 1.15
CA GLU A 683 -28.84 14.38 1.93
C GLU A 683 -28.95 15.66 1.11
N TYR A 684 -27.87 16.14 0.51
CA TYR A 684 -27.88 17.37 -0.28
C TYR A 684 -28.64 17.21 -1.61
N CYS A 685 -28.23 16.27 -2.48
CA CYS A 685 -28.82 16.15 -3.82
C CYS A 685 -30.20 15.52 -3.83
N ASP A 686 -30.43 14.43 -3.10
CA ASP A 686 -31.70 13.68 -3.19
C ASP A 686 -32.80 14.29 -2.34
N TRP A 687 -32.45 15.01 -1.24
CA TRP A 687 -33.45 15.59 -0.34
C TRP A 687 -33.44 17.11 -0.32
N TYR A 688 -32.34 17.75 0.06
CA TYR A 688 -32.34 19.20 0.28
C TYR A 688 -32.75 19.97 -0.98
N LEU A 689 -32.14 19.66 -2.13
CA LEU A 689 -32.47 20.35 -3.39
C LEU A 689 -33.91 20.16 -3.78
N GLU A 690 -34.56 19.03 -3.48
CA GLU A 690 -36.00 18.81 -3.76
C GLU A 690 -36.88 19.58 -2.77
N LEU A 691 -36.54 19.63 -1.50
CA LEU A 691 -37.26 20.32 -0.43
C LEU A 691 -37.37 21.83 -0.66
N ILE A 692 -36.31 22.45 -1.21
CA ILE A 692 -36.29 23.91 -1.42
C ILE A 692 -36.90 24.37 -2.74
N LYS A 693 -37.25 23.47 -3.69
CA LYS A 693 -37.80 23.83 -4.98
C LYS A 693 -39.03 24.72 -4.85
N PRO A 694 -40.02 24.41 -3.99
CA PRO A 694 -41.20 25.26 -3.85
C PRO A 694 -40.89 26.69 -3.41
N THR A 695 -39.96 26.86 -2.47
CA THR A 695 -39.51 28.16 -1.98
C THR A 695 -38.83 28.98 -3.06
N LEU A 696 -37.98 28.34 -3.87
CA LEU A 696 -37.21 29.03 -4.93
C LEU A 696 -38.04 29.33 -6.19
N GLN A 697 -39.10 28.56 -6.44
CA GLN A 697 -40.03 28.78 -7.59
C GLN A 697 -40.99 29.96 -7.36
N HIS A 698 -41.27 30.31 -6.10
CA HIS A 698 -42.08 31.48 -5.75
C HIS A 698 -41.15 32.67 -5.49
N LEU A 699 -40.96 33.51 -6.53
CA LEU A 699 -40.03 34.63 -6.48
C LEU A 699 -40.32 35.63 -5.33
N ASP A 700 -41.58 35.75 -4.95
CA ASP A 700 -42.05 36.64 -3.87
C ASP A 700 -42.07 35.97 -2.48
N SER A 701 -41.56 34.74 -2.38
CA SER A 701 -41.45 34.08 -1.07
C SER A 701 -40.51 34.83 -0.14
N PRO A 702 -40.94 35.18 1.05
CA PRO A 702 -40.07 35.85 2.06
C PRO A 702 -38.91 35.02 2.47
N ASP A 703 -39.00 33.69 2.32
CA ASP A 703 -37.94 32.72 2.69
C ASP A 703 -36.88 32.55 1.62
N ALA A 704 -37.19 32.92 0.35
CA ALA A 704 -36.29 32.66 -0.77
C ALA A 704 -34.89 33.31 -0.62
N PRO A 705 -34.72 34.53 -0.09
CA PRO A 705 -33.42 35.14 0.13
C PRO A 705 -32.56 34.36 1.10
N GLY A 706 -33.16 33.86 2.22
CA GLY A 706 -32.48 33.03 3.22
C GLY A 706 -32.08 31.67 2.65
N THR A 707 -32.96 31.02 1.91
CA THR A 707 -32.70 29.72 1.25
C THR A 707 -31.59 29.84 0.19
N ARG A 708 -31.53 30.95 -0.59
CA ARG A 708 -30.41 31.20 -1.51
C ARG A 708 -29.09 31.36 -0.78
N GLN A 709 -29.11 32.04 0.38
CA GLN A 709 -27.88 32.12 1.20
C GLN A 709 -27.47 30.75 1.73
N THR A 710 -28.40 29.92 2.18
CA THR A 710 -28.12 28.55 2.64
C THR A 710 -27.55 27.67 1.51
N LEU A 711 -28.05 27.81 0.28
CA LEU A 711 -27.48 27.13 -0.88
C LEU A 711 -26.00 27.46 -1.08
N VAL A 712 -25.63 28.76 -0.96
CA VAL A 712 -24.21 29.18 -1.07
C VAL A 712 -23.39 28.61 0.07
N ASP A 713 -23.85 28.81 1.32
CA ASP A 713 -23.14 28.38 2.52
C ASP A 713 -22.88 26.86 2.49
N THR A 714 -23.91 26.08 2.13
CA THR A 714 -23.82 24.63 2.08
C THR A 714 -22.88 24.16 0.96
N LEU A 715 -23.05 24.69 -0.27
CA LEU A 715 -22.27 24.21 -1.40
C LEU A 715 -20.81 24.65 -1.32
N GLU A 716 -20.53 25.91 -0.94
CA GLU A 716 -19.20 26.45 -0.75
C GLU A 716 -18.42 25.66 0.31
N THR A 717 -19.03 25.44 1.47
CA THR A 717 -18.44 24.67 2.56
C THR A 717 -18.22 23.20 2.15
N THR A 718 -19.18 22.61 1.43
CA THR A 718 -19.05 21.25 0.91
C THR A 718 -17.88 21.13 -0.09
N MET A 719 -17.67 22.12 -0.96
CA MET A 719 -16.52 22.11 -1.88
C MET A 719 -15.19 22.15 -1.12
N ARG A 720 -15.08 22.98 -0.08
CA ARG A 720 -13.87 23.00 0.77
C ARG A 720 -13.67 21.67 1.52
N LEU A 721 -14.73 21.07 2.02
CA LEU A 721 -14.67 19.79 2.74
C LEU A 721 -14.25 18.63 1.82
N LEU A 722 -14.72 18.63 0.57
CA LEU A 722 -14.44 17.60 -0.43
C LEU A 722 -13.08 17.81 -1.14
N HIS A 723 -12.52 19.03 -1.12
CA HIS A 723 -11.36 19.41 -1.92
C HIS A 723 -10.13 18.47 -1.76
N PRO A 724 -9.77 17.97 -0.59
CA PRO A 724 -8.66 17.02 -0.47
C PRO A 724 -8.83 15.75 -1.30
N PHE A 725 -10.06 15.29 -1.50
CA PHE A 725 -10.38 14.07 -2.24
C PHE A 725 -10.54 14.29 -3.75
N MET A 726 -11.24 15.37 -4.14
CA MET A 726 -11.61 15.71 -5.52
C MET A 726 -11.19 17.15 -5.87
N PRO A 727 -9.88 17.42 -5.93
CA PRO A 727 -9.38 18.80 -5.98
C PRO A 727 -9.78 19.58 -7.24
N PHE A 728 -9.88 18.93 -8.39
CA PHE A 728 -10.14 19.62 -9.65
C PHE A 728 -11.60 20.04 -9.80
N LEU A 729 -12.53 19.13 -9.52
CA LEU A 729 -13.96 19.39 -9.57
C LEU A 729 -14.34 20.50 -8.59
N THR A 730 -13.81 20.41 -7.37
CA THR A 730 -14.13 21.36 -6.30
C THR A 730 -13.58 22.74 -6.55
N GLU A 731 -12.37 22.88 -7.08
CA GLU A 731 -11.81 24.17 -7.48
C GLU A 731 -12.69 24.82 -8.56
N GLU A 732 -13.03 24.04 -9.59
CA GLU A 732 -13.84 24.55 -10.72
C GLU A 732 -15.22 25.07 -10.28
N ILE A 733 -15.91 24.31 -9.44
CA ILE A 733 -17.22 24.73 -8.93
C ILE A 733 -17.08 25.92 -7.99
N TRP A 734 -16.09 25.88 -7.08
CA TRP A 734 -15.86 26.93 -6.07
C TRP A 734 -15.58 28.28 -6.72
N GLN A 735 -14.83 28.33 -7.80
CA GLN A 735 -14.56 29.56 -8.55
C GLN A 735 -15.82 30.19 -9.20
N THR A 736 -16.88 29.43 -9.34
CA THR A 736 -18.16 29.96 -9.87
C THR A 736 -19.13 30.41 -8.78
N LEU A 737 -18.89 30.04 -7.53
CA LEU A 737 -19.67 30.41 -6.39
C LEU A 737 -19.28 31.82 -5.87
N PRO A 738 -20.14 32.49 -5.11
CA PRO A 738 -19.73 33.62 -4.30
C PRO A 738 -18.74 33.16 -3.22
N HIS A 739 -17.49 33.56 -3.33
CA HIS A 739 -16.43 33.18 -2.43
C HIS A 739 -15.48 34.35 -2.13
N GLN A 740 -14.54 34.13 -1.20
CA GLN A 740 -13.42 35.02 -0.90
C GLN A 740 -12.11 34.29 -1.14
N GLY A 741 -11.09 34.99 -1.64
CA GLY A 741 -9.76 34.42 -1.90
C GLY A 741 -9.56 33.99 -3.35
N GLU A 742 -8.36 33.51 -3.67
CA GLU A 742 -7.91 33.26 -5.04
C GLU A 742 -8.11 31.80 -5.48
N SER A 743 -7.94 30.84 -4.54
CA SER A 743 -8.07 29.41 -4.81
C SER A 743 -8.50 28.67 -3.55
N ILE A 744 -9.29 27.63 -3.73
CA ILE A 744 -9.75 26.75 -2.65
C ILE A 744 -8.58 26.02 -1.97
N VAL A 745 -7.47 25.79 -2.67
CA VAL A 745 -6.23 25.14 -2.17
C VAL A 745 -5.68 25.81 -0.91
N ILE A 746 -5.83 27.13 -0.81
CA ILE A 746 -5.31 27.97 0.28
C ILE A 746 -6.41 28.51 1.20
N GLN A 747 -7.65 28.04 1.03
CA GLN A 747 -8.74 28.40 1.93
C GLN A 747 -8.72 27.57 3.23
N ASN A 748 -9.34 28.12 4.28
CA ASN A 748 -9.46 27.40 5.54
C ASN A 748 -10.37 26.17 5.38
N TYR A 749 -9.90 25.03 5.90
CA TYR A 749 -10.74 23.84 6.00
C TYR A 749 -11.96 24.11 6.90
N PRO A 750 -13.16 23.62 6.53
CA PRO A 750 -14.34 23.84 7.33
C PRO A 750 -14.21 23.31 8.75
N THR A 751 -14.70 24.07 9.70
CA THR A 751 -14.85 23.69 11.11
C THR A 751 -16.32 23.63 11.48
N ALA A 752 -16.67 22.77 12.43
CA ALA A 752 -18.03 22.66 12.90
C ALA A 752 -18.47 23.95 13.61
N GLU A 753 -19.68 24.41 13.28
CA GLU A 753 -20.28 25.65 13.79
C GLU A 753 -21.41 25.29 14.76
N SER A 754 -21.26 25.57 16.03
CA SER A 754 -22.29 25.26 17.04
C SER A 754 -23.67 25.85 16.74
N THR A 755 -23.70 26.97 16.04
CA THR A 755 -24.95 27.65 15.62
C THR A 755 -25.70 26.90 14.52
N TRP A 756 -25.08 25.95 13.85
CA TRP A 756 -25.72 25.13 12.82
C TRP A 756 -26.37 23.87 13.37
N ALA A 757 -26.02 23.45 14.59
CA ALA A 757 -26.58 22.27 15.21
C ALA A 757 -28.09 22.46 15.46
N ALA A 758 -28.92 21.59 14.91
CA ALA A 758 -30.38 21.63 15.02
C ALA A 758 -30.97 20.20 15.15
N PRO A 759 -30.76 19.50 16.28
CA PRO A 759 -31.23 18.13 16.48
C PRO A 759 -32.74 17.96 16.25
N GLU A 760 -33.56 18.96 16.66
CA GLU A 760 -35.00 18.94 16.40
C GLU A 760 -35.34 18.88 14.91
N MET A 761 -34.56 19.55 14.07
CA MET A 761 -34.76 19.48 12.61
C MET A 761 -34.38 18.12 12.05
N GLU A 762 -33.42 17.46 12.65
CA GLU A 762 -33.04 16.09 12.25
C GLU A 762 -34.12 15.07 12.63
N GLU A 763 -34.73 15.22 13.80
CA GLU A 763 -35.90 14.42 14.19
C GLU A 763 -37.09 14.63 13.27
N ARG A 764 -37.40 15.89 12.91
CA ARG A 764 -38.45 16.24 11.95
C ARG A 764 -38.17 15.64 10.57
N PHE A 765 -36.91 15.69 10.13
CA PHE A 765 -36.52 15.07 8.86
C PHE A 765 -36.66 13.55 8.89
N THR A 766 -36.30 12.90 9.99
CA THR A 766 -36.50 11.45 10.14
C THR A 766 -37.96 11.06 9.97
N LEU A 767 -38.88 11.83 10.56
CA LEU A 767 -40.30 11.61 10.40
C LEU A 767 -40.79 11.88 8.96
N LEU A 768 -40.24 12.92 8.32
CA LEU A 768 -40.53 13.24 6.91
C LEU A 768 -40.10 12.07 5.99
N ASP A 769 -38.87 11.59 6.17
CA ASP A 769 -38.30 10.48 5.38
C ASP A 769 -39.11 9.18 5.57
N GLN A 770 -39.42 8.82 6.80
CA GLN A 770 -40.25 7.65 7.12
C GLN A 770 -41.62 7.76 6.44
N THR A 771 -42.27 8.92 6.55
CA THR A 771 -43.60 9.16 5.97
C THR A 771 -43.57 9.08 4.45
N ILE A 772 -42.63 9.79 3.80
CA ILE A 772 -42.52 9.80 2.34
C ILE A 772 -42.10 8.44 1.79
N SER A 773 -41.26 7.68 2.52
CA SER A 773 -40.90 6.31 2.15
C SER A 773 -42.11 5.40 2.09
N VAL A 774 -43.01 5.47 3.10
CA VAL A 774 -44.29 4.71 3.10
C VAL A 774 -45.20 5.17 1.97
N VAL A 775 -45.34 6.46 1.75
CA VAL A 775 -46.16 6.98 0.66
C VAL A 775 -45.63 6.56 -0.71
N ARG A 776 -44.32 6.65 -0.94
CA ARG A 776 -43.71 6.23 -2.22
C ARG A 776 -43.82 4.73 -2.45
N ALA A 777 -43.59 3.92 -1.43
CA ALA A 777 -43.78 2.46 -1.49
C ALA A 777 -45.22 2.11 -1.85
N SER A 778 -46.21 2.76 -1.22
CA SER A 778 -47.63 2.57 -1.53
C SER A 778 -48.01 2.97 -2.94
N ARG A 779 -47.42 4.05 -3.48
CA ARG A 779 -47.63 4.45 -4.87
C ARG A 779 -47.15 3.38 -5.85
N VAL A 780 -45.98 2.75 -5.57
CA VAL A 780 -45.45 1.65 -6.39
C VAL A 780 -46.32 0.42 -6.29
N LEU A 781 -46.78 0.05 -5.10
CA LEU A 781 -47.67 -1.09 -4.86
C LEU A 781 -49.00 -0.92 -5.61
N LEU A 782 -49.60 0.25 -5.52
CA LEU A 782 -50.88 0.58 -6.17
C LEU A 782 -50.73 0.97 -7.66
N ASN A 783 -49.51 0.90 -8.21
CA ASN A 783 -49.19 1.23 -9.61
C ASN A 783 -49.59 2.67 -10.04
N TYR A 784 -49.53 3.64 -9.14
CA TYR A 784 -49.76 5.05 -9.48
C TYR A 784 -48.61 5.58 -10.35
N THR A 785 -48.97 6.28 -11.42
CA THR A 785 -47.93 6.93 -12.25
C THR A 785 -47.27 8.09 -11.51
N PRO A 786 -46.00 8.44 -11.83
CA PRO A 786 -45.28 9.53 -11.16
C PRO A 786 -46.02 10.89 -11.17
N GLY A 787 -46.84 11.19 -12.18
CA GLY A 787 -47.56 12.44 -12.29
C GLY A 787 -48.95 12.45 -11.61
N GLN A 788 -49.45 11.30 -11.20
CA GLN A 788 -50.81 11.17 -10.62
C GLN A 788 -50.81 11.74 -9.19
N LYS A 789 -51.76 12.66 -8.94
CA LYS A 789 -51.99 13.19 -7.59
C LYS A 789 -52.82 12.21 -6.78
N ILE A 790 -52.45 12.01 -5.51
CA ILE A 790 -53.18 11.15 -4.56
C ILE A 790 -53.60 11.96 -3.33
N THR A 791 -54.64 11.53 -2.64
CA THR A 791 -54.97 12.00 -1.30
C THR A 791 -54.49 10.99 -0.29
N PHE A 792 -53.80 11.45 0.74
CA PHE A 792 -53.34 10.57 1.80
C PHE A 792 -53.52 11.22 3.16
N TYR A 793 -53.96 10.40 4.11
CA TYR A 793 -54.18 10.74 5.51
C TYR A 793 -52.95 10.38 6.34
N LEU A 794 -52.62 11.22 7.32
CA LEU A 794 -51.50 10.97 8.24
C LEU A 794 -51.94 11.25 9.69
N ALA A 795 -51.51 10.39 10.60
CA ALA A 795 -51.65 10.56 12.01
C ALA A 795 -50.47 9.92 12.76
N HIS A 796 -50.11 10.46 13.90
CA HIS A 796 -49.10 9.86 14.78
C HIS A 796 -49.66 9.72 16.18
N ASP A 797 -49.33 8.60 16.85
CA ASP A 797 -49.81 8.33 18.23
C ASP A 797 -49.18 9.25 19.26
N GLU A 798 -47.93 9.75 19.01
CA GLU A 798 -47.24 10.69 19.86
C GLU A 798 -47.62 12.13 19.51
N PRO A 799 -48.12 12.95 20.45
CA PRO A 799 -48.59 14.33 20.19
C PRO A 799 -47.48 15.22 19.61
N GLN A 800 -46.24 15.07 20.06
CA GLN A 800 -45.12 15.88 19.56
C GLN A 800 -44.82 15.58 18.09
N ARG A 801 -44.85 14.32 17.72
CA ARG A 801 -44.64 13.91 16.30
C ARG A 801 -45.84 14.28 15.41
N GLN A 802 -47.03 14.30 15.98
CA GLN A 802 -48.21 14.85 15.28
C GLN A 802 -48.01 16.34 14.96
N ASP A 803 -47.57 17.14 15.91
CA ASP A 803 -47.19 18.55 15.70
C ASP A 803 -46.10 18.72 14.61
N HIS A 804 -45.09 17.82 14.58
CA HIS A 804 -44.09 17.77 13.52
C HIS A 804 -44.74 17.52 12.16
N LEU A 805 -45.70 16.59 12.00
CA LEU A 805 -46.42 16.35 10.75
C LEU A 805 -47.18 17.58 10.29
N ASP A 806 -47.82 18.34 11.21
CA ASP A 806 -48.52 19.58 10.85
C ASP A 806 -47.55 20.61 10.28
N HIS A 807 -46.39 20.80 10.86
CA HIS A 807 -45.33 21.67 10.33
C HIS A 807 -44.74 21.18 8.98
N LEU A 808 -44.78 19.87 8.70
CA LEU A 808 -44.26 19.26 7.50
C LEU A 808 -45.29 19.13 6.35
N ARG A 809 -46.53 19.52 6.59
CA ARG A 809 -47.67 19.35 5.67
C ARG A 809 -47.35 19.71 4.20
N ASN A 810 -46.75 20.87 3.99
CA ASN A 810 -46.47 21.36 2.62
C ASN A 810 -45.36 20.53 1.95
N TYR A 811 -44.33 20.13 2.70
CA TYR A 811 -43.25 19.26 2.19
C TYR A 811 -43.77 17.85 1.89
N LEU A 812 -44.64 17.31 2.74
CA LEU A 812 -45.29 16.03 2.58
C LEU A 812 -46.18 16.03 1.32
N ALA A 813 -46.99 17.09 1.12
CA ALA A 813 -47.82 17.26 -0.06
C ALA A 813 -46.99 17.34 -1.35
N HIS A 814 -45.90 18.11 -1.33
CA HIS A 814 -44.99 18.26 -2.47
C HIS A 814 -44.28 16.95 -2.81
N LEU A 815 -43.59 16.30 -1.86
CA LEU A 815 -42.84 15.07 -2.07
C LEU A 815 -43.71 13.84 -2.31
N GLY A 816 -44.91 13.79 -1.67
CA GLY A 816 -45.92 12.75 -1.85
C GLY A 816 -46.72 12.92 -3.13
N ARG A 817 -46.59 14.07 -3.79
CA ARG A 817 -47.36 14.48 -5.00
C ARG A 817 -48.86 14.34 -4.81
N GLY A 818 -49.40 15.00 -3.77
CA GLY A 818 -50.80 14.84 -3.44
C GLY A 818 -51.29 15.80 -2.38
N THR A 819 -52.53 15.57 -1.91
CA THR A 819 -53.16 16.31 -0.82
C THR A 819 -52.96 15.54 0.49
N VAL A 820 -52.57 16.24 1.53
CA VAL A 820 -52.34 15.69 2.85
C VAL A 820 -53.45 16.07 3.80
N GLU A 821 -54.08 15.08 4.41
CA GLU A 821 -55.09 15.25 5.46
C GLU A 821 -54.53 14.81 6.80
N LEU A 822 -54.31 15.74 7.71
CA LEU A 822 -53.81 15.51 9.07
C LEU A 822 -54.98 15.45 10.03
N THR A 823 -55.55 14.28 10.20
CA THR A 823 -56.72 14.03 11.07
C THR A 823 -56.52 12.75 11.87
N PRO A 824 -57.16 12.59 13.04
CA PRO A 824 -57.04 11.36 13.83
C PRO A 824 -57.41 10.13 13.00
N ALA A 825 -56.67 9.04 13.11
CA ALA A 825 -56.90 7.81 12.33
C ALA A 825 -58.27 7.18 12.54
N THR A 826 -58.93 7.52 13.64
CA THR A 826 -60.31 7.08 13.95
C THR A 826 -61.39 7.78 13.09
N THR A 827 -61.05 8.90 12.44
CA THR A 827 -62.00 9.69 11.59
C THR A 827 -61.81 9.43 10.09
N TRP A 828 -60.90 8.55 9.71
CA TRP A 828 -60.58 8.26 8.35
C TRP A 828 -61.69 7.47 7.64
N PRO A 829 -61.81 7.57 6.31
CA PRO A 829 -62.73 6.72 5.56
C PRO A 829 -62.53 5.25 5.81
N THR A 830 -63.63 4.47 5.89
CA THR A 830 -63.61 3.01 6.14
C THR A 830 -63.57 2.22 4.82
N SER A 831 -63.86 2.87 3.68
CA SER A 831 -63.83 2.25 2.35
C SER A 831 -62.82 2.95 1.42
N ASN A 832 -62.26 2.22 0.48
CA ASN A 832 -61.28 2.69 -0.49
C ASN A 832 -60.04 3.37 0.12
N LEU A 833 -59.57 2.89 1.28
CA LEU A 833 -58.41 3.40 1.98
C LEU A 833 -57.49 2.25 2.33
N LEU A 834 -56.25 2.31 1.81
CA LEU A 834 -55.18 1.42 2.26
C LEU A 834 -54.50 2.05 3.50
N ARG A 835 -54.60 1.38 4.64
CA ARG A 835 -54.01 1.85 5.91
C ARG A 835 -52.73 1.12 6.20
N LEU A 836 -51.67 1.88 6.54
CA LEU A 836 -50.36 1.39 6.86
C LEU A 836 -49.97 1.98 8.22
N VAL A 837 -49.40 1.16 9.07
CA VAL A 837 -48.91 1.60 10.42
C VAL A 837 -47.48 1.18 10.61
N ARG A 838 -46.65 2.12 11.02
CA ARG A 838 -45.24 1.90 11.31
C ARG A 838 -44.80 2.77 12.49
N GLU A 839 -44.33 2.18 13.56
CA GLU A 839 -43.80 2.90 14.75
C GLU A 839 -44.67 4.08 15.23
N GLY A 840 -45.97 3.90 15.32
CA GLY A 840 -46.91 4.91 15.75
C GLY A 840 -47.38 5.90 14.66
N LEU A 841 -46.71 5.88 13.49
CA LEU A 841 -47.14 6.62 12.28
C LEU A 841 -48.19 5.83 11.53
N SER A 842 -49.37 6.38 11.35
CA SER A 842 -50.43 5.86 10.53
C SER A 842 -50.50 6.63 9.20
N VAL A 843 -50.53 5.90 8.08
CA VAL A 843 -50.64 6.45 6.72
C VAL A 843 -51.86 5.82 6.04
N GLY A 844 -52.79 6.62 5.58
CA GLY A 844 -53.95 6.16 4.82
C GLY A 844 -53.88 6.65 3.38
N ILE A 845 -53.78 5.76 2.39
CA ILE A 845 -53.78 6.15 0.99
C ILE A 845 -55.18 5.95 0.40
N VAL A 846 -55.78 7.00 -0.11
CA VAL A 846 -57.09 6.92 -0.80
C VAL A 846 -56.88 6.25 -2.14
N ILE A 847 -57.57 5.15 -2.36
CA ILE A 847 -57.61 4.44 -3.64
C ILE A 847 -58.59 5.14 -4.57
N THR A 848 -58.03 5.84 -5.56
CA THR A 848 -58.82 6.56 -6.56
C THR A 848 -58.56 6.04 -7.98
N GLY A 849 -59.55 6.04 -8.84
CA GLY A 849 -59.42 5.59 -10.21
C GLY A 849 -59.48 4.05 -10.35
N GLU A 850 -59.21 3.55 -11.54
CA GLU A 850 -59.13 2.10 -11.85
C GLU A 850 -57.80 1.49 -11.38
N VAL A 851 -57.63 1.37 -10.06
CA VAL A 851 -56.49 0.62 -9.50
C VAL A 851 -56.80 -0.87 -9.61
N ASP A 852 -55.96 -1.63 -10.31
CA ASP A 852 -56.06 -3.10 -10.34
C ASP A 852 -55.56 -3.68 -9.01
N LEU A 853 -56.52 -3.92 -8.11
CA LEU A 853 -56.25 -4.46 -6.77
C LEU A 853 -55.68 -5.87 -6.81
N ASN A 854 -55.97 -6.68 -7.84
CA ASN A 854 -55.36 -8.02 -7.99
C ASN A 854 -53.87 -7.90 -8.29
N ASN A 855 -53.51 -7.02 -9.22
CA ASN A 855 -52.11 -6.79 -9.55
C ASN A 855 -51.32 -6.20 -8.34
N ALA A 856 -51.99 -5.31 -7.55
CA ALA A 856 -51.40 -4.79 -6.33
C ALA A 856 -51.16 -5.89 -5.28
N LEU A 857 -52.10 -6.80 -5.14
CA LEU A 857 -51.99 -7.95 -4.25
C LEU A 857 -50.83 -8.89 -4.66
N ASP A 858 -50.73 -9.19 -5.95
CA ASP A 858 -49.62 -10.04 -6.46
C ASP A 858 -48.25 -9.42 -6.20
N ARG A 859 -48.12 -8.10 -6.31
CA ARG A 859 -46.89 -7.38 -5.98
C ARG A 859 -46.56 -7.45 -4.50
N ILE A 860 -47.51 -7.30 -3.61
CA ILE A 860 -47.31 -7.42 -2.17
C ILE A 860 -46.83 -8.84 -1.83
N ILE A 861 -47.48 -9.88 -2.36
CA ILE A 861 -47.09 -11.27 -2.12
C ILE A 861 -45.65 -11.54 -2.59
N LYS A 862 -45.32 -11.03 -3.78
CA LYS A 862 -43.95 -11.14 -4.29
C LYS A 862 -42.92 -10.46 -3.38
N GLU A 863 -43.17 -9.22 -2.99
CA GLU A 863 -42.29 -8.42 -2.13
C GLU A 863 -42.13 -9.09 -0.75
N GLN A 864 -43.18 -9.60 -0.13
CA GLN A 864 -43.13 -10.38 1.11
C GLN A 864 -42.24 -11.61 0.98
N SER A 865 -42.32 -12.32 -0.15
CA SER A 865 -41.50 -13.50 -0.41
C SER A 865 -40.02 -13.12 -0.52
N GLU A 866 -39.69 -12.00 -1.16
CA GLU A 866 -38.31 -11.51 -1.27
C GLU A 866 -37.79 -11.05 0.08
N GLN A 867 -38.58 -10.32 0.86
CA GLN A 867 -38.21 -9.87 2.21
C GLN A 867 -38.02 -11.06 3.16
N THR A 868 -38.87 -12.09 3.09
CA THR A 868 -38.71 -13.30 3.88
C THR A 868 -37.36 -13.99 3.61
N LYS A 869 -36.96 -14.09 2.35
CA LYS A 869 -35.65 -14.69 2.01
C LYS A 869 -34.48 -13.85 2.59
N GLU A 870 -34.58 -12.53 2.52
CA GLU A 870 -33.55 -11.64 3.01
C GLU A 870 -33.48 -11.63 4.56
N ILE A 871 -34.64 -11.66 5.24
CA ILE A 871 -34.74 -11.83 6.70
C ILE A 871 -34.04 -13.13 7.13
N MET A 872 -34.38 -14.27 6.50
CA MET A 872 -33.74 -15.54 6.80
C MET A 872 -32.22 -15.51 6.56
N ARG A 873 -31.78 -14.84 5.51
CA ARG A 873 -30.34 -14.67 5.19
C ARG A 873 -29.61 -13.87 6.25
N LEU A 874 -30.18 -12.75 6.71
CA LEU A 874 -29.59 -11.90 7.75
C LEU A 874 -29.61 -12.58 9.11
N GLU A 875 -30.71 -13.25 9.45
CA GLU A 875 -30.78 -14.07 10.69
C GLU A 875 -29.76 -15.20 10.70
N GLY A 876 -29.60 -15.90 9.56
CA GLY A 876 -28.57 -16.93 9.43
C GLY A 876 -27.17 -16.40 9.66
N LYS A 877 -26.84 -15.22 9.12
CA LYS A 877 -25.55 -14.55 9.36
C LYS A 877 -25.36 -14.17 10.82
N LEU A 878 -26.38 -13.56 11.45
CA LEU A 878 -26.31 -13.10 12.83
C LEU A 878 -26.29 -14.25 13.85
N ARG A 879 -26.81 -15.43 13.49
CA ARG A 879 -26.72 -16.66 14.29
C ARG A 879 -25.38 -17.39 14.15
N ASN A 880 -24.63 -17.10 13.08
CA ASN A 880 -23.33 -17.75 12.87
C ASN A 880 -22.30 -17.18 13.84
N GLN A 881 -21.90 -18.00 14.83
CA GLN A 881 -20.91 -17.60 15.85
C GLN A 881 -19.55 -17.23 15.27
N GLU A 882 -19.14 -17.90 14.19
CA GLU A 882 -17.86 -17.59 13.54
C GLU A 882 -17.91 -16.21 12.84
N PHE A 883 -19.04 -15.85 12.24
CA PHE A 883 -19.25 -14.53 11.66
C PHE A 883 -19.29 -13.46 12.75
N THR A 884 -20.10 -13.63 13.79
CA THR A 884 -20.27 -12.61 14.86
C THR A 884 -19.00 -12.43 15.70
N ALA A 885 -18.14 -13.45 15.82
CA ALA A 885 -16.86 -13.34 16.51
C ALA A 885 -15.78 -12.63 15.67
N LYS A 886 -15.85 -12.69 14.33
CA LYS A 886 -14.84 -12.13 13.41
C LYS A 886 -15.27 -10.83 12.75
N ALA A 887 -16.56 -10.54 12.65
CA ALA A 887 -17.07 -9.34 12.00
C ALA A 887 -16.87 -8.10 12.90
N PRO A 888 -16.55 -6.95 12.33
CA PRO A 888 -16.50 -5.70 13.07
C PRO A 888 -17.86 -5.42 13.75
N PRO A 889 -17.88 -4.87 14.99
CA PRO A 889 -19.12 -4.55 15.71
C PRO A 889 -20.11 -3.73 14.89
N GLU A 890 -19.63 -2.82 14.08
CA GLU A 890 -20.41 -1.94 13.21
C GLU A 890 -21.21 -2.72 12.15
N VAL A 891 -20.58 -3.74 11.54
CA VAL A 891 -21.23 -4.60 10.54
C VAL A 891 -22.34 -5.43 11.18
N ILE A 892 -22.14 -5.86 12.44
CA ILE A 892 -23.14 -6.58 13.19
C ILE A 892 -24.33 -5.64 13.49
N THR A 893 -24.05 -4.44 13.97
CA THR A 893 -25.05 -3.41 14.27
C THR A 893 -25.85 -3.03 13.03
N ASP A 894 -25.19 -2.82 11.90
CA ASP A 894 -25.84 -2.53 10.61
C ASP A 894 -26.76 -3.68 10.17
N HIS A 895 -26.31 -4.91 10.27
CA HIS A 895 -27.15 -6.08 9.95
C HIS A 895 -28.34 -6.20 10.90
N GLN A 896 -28.20 -5.86 12.18
CA GLN A 896 -29.29 -5.85 13.15
C GLN A 896 -30.32 -4.77 12.83
N HIS A 897 -29.89 -3.55 12.51
CA HIS A 897 -30.76 -2.46 12.11
C HIS A 897 -31.53 -2.80 10.84
N ARG A 898 -30.84 -3.32 9.82
CA ARG A 898 -31.47 -3.76 8.58
C ARG A 898 -32.50 -4.88 8.79
N LEU A 899 -32.16 -5.84 9.65
CA LEU A 899 -33.10 -6.93 10.00
C LEU A 899 -34.35 -6.37 10.72
N LYS A 900 -34.17 -5.42 11.63
CA LYS A 900 -35.28 -4.77 12.34
C LYS A 900 -36.20 -4.03 11.34
N SER A 901 -35.65 -3.23 10.44
CA SER A 901 -36.40 -2.51 9.41
C SER A 901 -37.16 -3.46 8.50
N LEU A 902 -36.52 -4.51 7.97
CA LEU A 902 -37.16 -5.49 7.08
C LEU A 902 -38.32 -6.23 7.77
N ARG A 903 -38.20 -6.56 9.05
CA ARG A 903 -39.30 -7.17 9.80
C ARG A 903 -40.48 -6.24 9.95
N GLN A 904 -40.27 -4.96 10.18
CA GLN A 904 -41.31 -3.94 10.26
C GLN A 904 -42.03 -3.78 8.90
N ASP A 905 -41.25 -3.68 7.83
CA ASP A 905 -41.78 -3.58 6.48
C ASP A 905 -42.61 -4.83 6.10
N HIS A 906 -42.15 -6.01 6.52
CA HIS A 906 -42.85 -7.27 6.30
C HIS A 906 -44.21 -7.32 7.03
N VAL A 907 -44.26 -6.84 8.26
CA VAL A 907 -45.55 -6.74 9.02
C VAL A 907 -46.50 -5.75 8.35
N MET A 908 -45.96 -4.62 7.87
CA MET A 908 -46.73 -3.63 7.15
C MET A 908 -47.33 -4.20 5.85
N LEU A 909 -46.55 -4.94 5.08
CA LEU A 909 -47.04 -5.60 3.84
C LEU A 909 -48.08 -6.68 4.14
N ALA A 910 -47.91 -7.44 5.24
CA ALA A 910 -48.89 -8.45 5.65
C ALA A 910 -50.27 -7.81 5.98
N SER A 911 -50.27 -6.67 6.68
CA SER A 911 -51.49 -5.90 6.96
C SER A 911 -52.10 -5.36 5.67
N SER A 912 -51.26 -4.89 4.73
CA SER A 912 -51.72 -4.41 3.40
C SER A 912 -52.36 -5.52 2.57
N GLU A 913 -51.79 -6.70 2.57
CA GLU A 913 -52.36 -7.89 1.92
C GLU A 913 -53.74 -8.21 2.46
N GLN A 914 -53.88 -8.25 3.78
CA GLN A 914 -55.18 -8.52 4.42
C GLN A 914 -56.24 -7.51 4.05
N GLN A 915 -55.87 -6.21 4.01
CA GLN A 915 -56.77 -5.13 3.60
C GLN A 915 -57.20 -5.24 2.14
N LEU A 916 -56.25 -5.50 1.21
CA LEU A 916 -56.58 -5.66 -0.20
C LEU A 916 -57.47 -6.90 -0.47
N ARG A 917 -57.21 -8.03 0.21
CA ARG A 917 -58.07 -9.21 0.16
C ARG A 917 -59.49 -8.89 0.61
N ALA A 918 -59.65 -8.19 1.72
CA ALA A 918 -60.93 -7.75 2.22
C ALA A 918 -61.67 -6.82 1.20
N MET A 919 -60.97 -5.93 0.51
CA MET A 919 -61.54 -5.09 -0.54
C MET A 919 -61.93 -5.88 -1.79
N LEU A 920 -61.25 -6.97 -2.11
CA LEU A 920 -61.54 -7.87 -3.23
C LEU A 920 -62.64 -8.90 -2.88
N GLY A 921 -62.98 -9.07 -1.59
CA GLY A 921 -63.92 -10.07 -1.13
C GLY A 921 -63.34 -11.50 -1.11
N THR A 922 -62.00 -11.64 -1.04
CA THR A 922 -61.25 -12.92 -1.11
C THR A 922 -60.61 -13.24 0.23
#